data_9dd1e180e1a882f5af454675a89c6424
#
_entry.id   9dd1e180e1a882f5af454675a89c6424
#
_cell.length_a   1.000
_cell.length_b   1.000
_cell.length_c   1.000
_cell.angle_alpha   90.00
_cell.angle_beta   90.00
_cell.angle_gamma   90.00
#
_symmetry.space_group_name_H-M   'P 1'
#
loop_
_entity.id
_entity.type
_entity.pdbx_description
1 polymer ?
#
loop_
_entity_poly.entity_id
_entity_poly.type
_entity_poly.pdbx_seq_one_letter_code
_entity_poly.pdbx_strand_id
1 'polypeptide(L)'
;MRNSIIVFFLFNYILFSQEIEFEGYFNYTYNNDNGKITLAIDKLDQEFLYVNSLSRGVGNNDLGLDRGQLGNARVVYFTKKGDKIFLIQPNLKFISTSNNNLENKAVDQAFARSVLYGFKILNSKDNKHYIDLTPFILQDAHGVSNRLKNSNSGTYSLDLSKSAIDLERTKAFPKNIEFDVMLTFIGNPKGSLLRNVTPTPSNLTVNQHHSFIQLPDNNYKKRRFDPRSGSNPFIVFDYSTPINESIEQKYIVRHHLEKKENESVISEAIEPIVYYLDNGTPEPVKTALIEGGRWWNQAFESIGYKNAFQIKILPEDADPMDIRYNLIQWIHRSTRGWSYGASIVDPRTGEIIKGQVSLGSLRVRQDYMILLGLTENPNDEINNKKIVETSLDRIRQLSAHEIGHTLGFAHNYLSSISNRSSVMDYPHPKIDIINDKINLDNAYDKNIGEWDKVSVAYAYSDFSKDKNEFLELNRIIEDASNKGLGFISDSDSRPFGSAHPFSHLWDNGDLPYKELNKLIRVRQIAINNIDLNYLKDNEPYSKIEDILVPIYLLHRYQIEATAKAIGGLNYQYFVKTNKNKKIEFVNNDLQINSLQSLMNVVNPENLILPKELIKIITPRSFRNNRTRENFESKTGVVFDYISASSSILNHTFNLLLDYQRVNRIVQQNMLNKGLLSLDEYLDVIIDSVYKFKSSNSYQIEINKNSKSILLDYIFNLYNYSELYDNGRSIVLDKILNIKELVNTKNPFDRLQIKRISDFLDNPKKFNMIKNYNIPDGSPIGDFSCDY
;
A
#
# COMPACT_ATOMS: atom_id res chain seq x y z
N MET A 1 84.08 45.49 -0.03
CA MET A 1 82.80 45.57 0.71
C MET A 1 81.59 45.29 -0.27
N ARG A 2 80.97 44.15 -0.18
CA ARG A 2 79.92 43.72 -1.05
C ARG A 2 78.66 43.79 -0.25
N ASN A 3 77.78 44.74 -0.50
CA ASN A 3 76.49 44.87 0.14
C ASN A 3 75.49 43.87 -0.50
N SER A 4 75.06 42.86 0.23
CA SER A 4 73.93 41.98 -0.17
C SER A 4 72.62 42.61 0.34
N ILE A 5 71.78 43.01 -0.61
CA ILE A 5 70.39 43.42 -0.33
C ILE A 5 69.53 42.16 -0.27
N ILE A 6 68.97 41.86 0.91
CA ILE A 6 67.98 40.83 1.09
C ILE A 6 66.62 41.45 0.81
N VAL A 7 65.96 41.01 -0.28
CA VAL A 7 64.61 41.38 -0.62
C VAL A 7 63.68 40.38 0.06
N PHE A 8 62.91 40.81 1.08
CA PHE A 8 61.81 40.02 1.70
C PHE A 8 60.63 40.10 0.75
N PHE A 9 60.30 38.95 0.12
CA PHE A 9 58.98 38.76 -0.53
C PHE A 9 57.93 38.46 0.54
N LEU A 10 57.10 39.42 0.87
CA LEU A 10 55.84 39.19 1.61
C LEU A 10 54.84 38.50 0.69
N PHE A 11 54.72 37.21 0.81
CA PHE A 11 53.56 36.46 0.25
C PHE A 11 52.34 36.85 1.06
N ASN A 12 51.49 37.71 0.53
CA ASN A 12 50.11 37.85 1.00
C ASN A 12 49.37 36.57 0.67
N TYR A 13 49.22 35.68 1.64
CA TYR A 13 48.22 34.62 1.59
C TYR A 13 46.85 35.30 1.61
N ILE A 14 46.19 35.37 0.45
CA ILE A 14 44.77 35.61 0.39
C ILE A 14 44.14 34.38 1.01
N LEU A 15 43.71 34.45 2.28
CA LEU A 15 42.84 33.51 2.90
C LEU A 15 41.52 33.55 2.12
N PHE A 16 41.34 32.62 1.20
CA PHE A 16 39.99 32.36 0.64
C PHE A 16 39.09 32.03 1.83
N SER A 17 37.97 32.70 1.96
CA SER A 17 36.95 32.39 2.92
C SER A 17 36.63 30.88 2.81
N GLN A 18 36.88 30.12 3.91
CA GLN A 18 36.62 28.68 3.97
C GLN A 18 35.15 28.38 4.15
N GLU A 19 34.31 29.43 4.19
CA GLU A 19 32.86 29.33 4.36
C GLU A 19 32.15 29.60 3.05
N ILE A 20 31.21 28.69 2.69
CA ILE A 20 30.30 28.82 1.57
C ILE A 20 28.97 29.31 2.10
N GLU A 21 28.47 30.43 1.58
CA GLU A 21 27.20 31.02 1.99
C GLU A 21 26.07 30.53 1.08
N PHE A 22 24.89 30.23 1.69
CA PHE A 22 23.67 29.84 1.01
C PHE A 22 22.53 30.75 1.45
N GLU A 23 21.85 31.33 0.46
CA GLU A 23 20.68 32.20 0.68
C GLU A 23 19.39 31.49 0.28
N GLY A 24 18.40 31.45 1.19
CA GLY A 24 17.13 30.80 0.97
C GLY A 24 16.09 31.12 2.06
N TYR A 25 15.16 30.23 2.30
CA TYR A 25 14.15 30.40 3.33
C TYR A 25 14.75 30.72 4.72
N PHE A 26 15.84 30.03 5.08
CA PHE A 26 16.82 30.46 6.07
C PHE A 26 18.19 30.52 5.41
N ASN A 27 19.02 31.48 5.81
CA ASN A 27 20.41 31.55 5.36
C ASN A 27 21.28 30.64 6.22
N TYR A 28 22.27 30.02 5.61
CA TYR A 28 23.24 29.21 6.33
C TYR A 28 24.63 29.28 5.66
N THR A 29 25.67 28.95 6.42
CA THR A 29 27.04 28.80 5.91
C THR A 29 27.51 27.37 6.13
N TYR A 30 28.33 26.87 5.19
CA TYR A 30 29.04 25.60 5.34
C TYR A 30 30.53 25.89 5.43
N ASN A 31 31.17 25.37 6.47
CA ASN A 31 32.59 25.52 6.68
C ASN A 31 33.34 24.29 6.13
N ASN A 32 34.18 24.49 5.11
CA ASN A 32 34.90 23.42 4.40
C ASN A 32 35.92 22.69 5.27
N ASP A 33 36.48 23.34 6.32
CA ASP A 33 37.57 22.76 7.14
C ASP A 33 37.03 21.71 8.12
N ASN A 34 35.86 21.95 8.70
CA ASN A 34 35.31 21.12 9.75
C ASN A 34 33.96 20.47 9.38
N GLY A 35 33.43 20.72 8.18
CA GLY A 35 32.19 20.13 7.67
C GLY A 35 30.95 20.57 8.43
N LYS A 36 30.94 21.77 9.04
CA LYS A 36 29.83 22.24 9.87
C LYS A 36 28.90 23.18 9.12
N ILE A 37 27.60 23.13 9.46
CA ILE A 37 26.60 24.10 9.04
C ILE A 37 26.25 25.03 10.18
N THR A 38 26.41 26.33 9.93
CA THR A 38 25.93 27.40 10.79
C THR A 38 24.66 27.98 10.21
N LEU A 39 23.53 27.83 10.91
CA LEU A 39 22.22 28.35 10.48
C LEU A 39 21.98 29.71 11.11
N ALA A 40 21.54 30.67 10.31
CA ALA A 40 21.12 32.00 10.76
C ALA A 40 19.61 31.99 11.04
N ILE A 41 19.23 32.18 12.32
CA ILE A 41 17.84 32.25 12.76
C ILE A 41 17.43 33.71 12.84
N ASP A 42 16.59 34.16 11.92
CA ASP A 42 15.97 35.48 11.84
C ASP A 42 14.45 35.46 12.08
N LYS A 43 13.84 34.25 12.16
CA LYS A 43 12.40 33.99 12.31
C LYS A 43 12.14 33.24 13.62
N LEU A 44 12.27 33.97 14.76
CA LEU A 44 11.88 33.40 16.06
C LEU A 44 10.36 33.37 16.21
N ASP A 45 9.86 32.32 16.86
CA ASP A 45 8.44 32.07 17.15
C ASP A 45 7.54 32.07 15.90
N GLN A 46 8.13 31.91 14.71
CA GLN A 46 7.43 31.73 13.46
C GLN A 46 7.42 30.25 13.07
N GLU A 47 6.22 29.72 12.82
CA GLU A 47 6.05 28.31 12.40
C GLU A 47 6.55 28.06 10.99
N PHE A 48 7.15 26.89 10.79
CA PHE A 48 7.53 26.32 9.50
C PHE A 48 7.38 24.80 9.53
N LEU A 49 7.44 24.15 8.38
CA LEU A 49 7.32 22.70 8.30
C LEU A 49 8.72 22.06 8.28
N TYR A 50 8.91 21.05 9.12
CA TYR A 50 10.07 20.15 9.11
C TYR A 50 9.64 18.76 8.64
N VAL A 51 10.32 18.26 7.59
CA VAL A 51 10.13 16.91 7.05
C VAL A 51 11.49 16.24 6.93
N ASN A 52 11.58 14.98 7.27
CA ASN A 52 12.75 14.16 6.93
C ASN A 52 12.36 13.09 5.90
N SER A 53 13.32 12.68 5.07
CA SER A 53 13.13 11.65 4.06
C SER A 53 14.45 10.89 3.80
N LEU A 54 14.43 9.90 2.91
CA LEU A 54 15.63 9.22 2.43
C LEU A 54 15.90 9.61 0.98
N SER A 55 16.97 10.36 0.72
CA SER A 55 17.42 10.67 -0.64
C SER A 55 18.18 9.50 -1.29
N ARG A 56 18.82 8.64 -0.47
CA ARG A 56 19.34 7.32 -0.85
C ARG A 56 18.91 6.30 0.18
N GLY A 57 18.22 5.27 -0.27
CA GLY A 57 17.73 4.17 0.56
C GLY A 57 18.54 2.90 0.39
N VAL A 58 18.00 1.80 0.90
CA VAL A 58 18.65 0.48 0.92
C VAL A 58 18.31 -0.38 -0.31
N GLY A 59 17.29 0.01 -1.08
CA GLY A 59 16.87 -0.72 -2.30
C GLY A 59 16.11 -2.01 -2.02
N ASN A 60 15.52 -2.14 -0.84
CA ASN A 60 14.63 -3.26 -0.49
C ASN A 60 13.37 -2.71 0.21
N ASN A 61 12.22 -2.94 -0.40
CA ASN A 61 10.93 -2.42 0.06
C ASN A 61 10.51 -2.99 1.43
N ASP A 62 10.83 -4.25 1.70
CA ASP A 62 10.45 -4.94 2.96
C ASP A 62 11.15 -4.36 4.20
N LEU A 63 12.21 -3.58 4.00
CA LEU A 63 12.88 -2.85 5.08
C LEU A 63 12.22 -1.52 5.41
N GLY A 64 11.33 -1.01 4.53
CA GLY A 64 10.75 0.32 4.66
C GLY A 64 11.81 1.44 4.64
N LEU A 65 12.88 1.28 3.85
CA LEU A 65 14.02 2.19 3.74
C LEU A 65 14.32 2.49 2.26
N ASP A 66 13.30 2.85 1.53
CA ASP A 66 13.39 3.16 0.10
C ASP A 66 13.94 4.56 -0.16
N ARG A 67 14.54 4.75 -1.35
CA ARG A 67 14.78 6.08 -1.89
C ARG A 67 13.47 6.85 -2.04
N GLY A 68 13.43 8.08 -1.53
CA GLY A 68 12.27 8.96 -1.62
C GLY A 68 11.23 8.73 -0.52
N GLN A 69 11.45 7.80 0.40
CA GLN A 69 10.51 7.57 1.50
C GLN A 69 10.44 8.79 2.42
N LEU A 70 9.24 9.35 2.56
CA LEU A 70 8.95 10.47 3.45
C LEU A 70 8.87 9.98 4.91
N GLY A 71 9.33 10.80 5.81
CA GLY A 71 9.04 10.75 7.23
C GLY A 71 7.84 11.65 7.58
N ASN A 72 7.57 11.78 8.86
CA ASN A 72 6.45 12.61 9.31
C ASN A 72 6.71 14.10 9.08
N ALA A 73 5.74 14.79 8.51
CA ALA A 73 5.69 16.24 8.46
C ALA A 73 5.34 16.81 9.85
N ARG A 74 6.13 17.79 10.30
CA ARG A 74 5.97 18.42 11.62
C ARG A 74 6.02 19.93 11.48
N VAL A 75 4.99 20.61 11.96
CA VAL A 75 5.08 22.06 12.19
C VAL A 75 6.01 22.29 13.37
N VAL A 76 6.97 23.18 13.20
CA VAL A 76 7.97 23.50 14.22
C VAL A 76 8.25 25.00 14.22
N TYR A 77 8.85 25.51 15.31
CA TYR A 77 9.33 26.88 15.39
C TYR A 77 10.59 26.97 16.25
N PHE A 78 11.44 27.97 15.98
CA PHE A 78 12.56 28.29 16.82
C PHE A 78 12.17 29.28 17.92
N THR A 79 12.52 29.01 19.18
CA THR A 79 12.29 29.96 20.29
C THR A 79 13.56 30.12 21.13
N LYS A 80 13.83 31.36 21.54
CA LYS A 80 14.99 31.68 22.36
C LYS A 80 14.67 31.64 23.86
N LYS A 81 15.51 30.96 24.63
CA LYS A 81 15.48 30.97 26.10
C LYS A 81 16.89 31.08 26.62
N GLY A 82 17.27 32.25 27.14
CA GLY A 82 18.62 32.53 27.59
C GLY A 82 19.63 32.50 26.46
N ASP A 83 20.66 31.68 26.61
CA ASP A 83 21.76 31.43 25.64
C ASP A 83 21.48 30.30 24.66
N LYS A 84 20.24 29.78 24.63
CA LYS A 84 19.83 28.67 23.76
C LYS A 84 18.67 29.03 22.87
N ILE A 85 18.64 28.37 21.67
CA ILE A 85 17.48 28.30 20.79
C ILE A 85 16.98 26.86 20.79
N PHE A 86 15.67 26.69 20.98
CA PHE A 86 15.00 25.40 20.95
C PHE A 86 14.19 25.28 19.67
N LEU A 87 14.27 24.12 19.01
CA LEU A 87 13.36 23.71 17.97
C LEU A 87 12.18 22.98 18.62
N ILE A 88 11.00 23.59 18.58
CA ILE A 88 9.80 23.11 19.26
C ILE A 88 8.75 22.69 18.25
N GLN A 89 8.14 21.52 18.49
CA GLN A 89 6.93 21.05 17.80
C GLN A 89 5.72 21.30 18.72
N PRO A 90 4.78 22.19 18.34
CA PRO A 90 3.53 22.39 19.06
C PRO A 90 2.62 21.18 18.92
N ASN A 91 1.66 21.05 19.81
CA ASN A 91 0.60 20.06 19.66
C ASN A 91 -0.53 20.66 18.85
N LEU A 92 -0.66 20.28 17.58
CA LEU A 92 -1.70 20.77 16.67
C LEU A 92 -2.90 19.81 16.57
N LYS A 93 -2.83 18.65 17.25
CA LYS A 93 -3.93 17.68 17.26
C LYS A 93 -5.06 18.11 18.19
N PHE A 94 -4.71 18.76 19.32
CA PHE A 94 -5.64 19.24 20.32
C PHE A 94 -5.60 20.76 20.33
N ILE A 95 -6.66 21.39 19.87
CA ILE A 95 -6.72 22.83 19.62
C ILE A 95 -7.94 23.47 20.29
N SER A 96 -7.95 24.79 20.34
CA SER A 96 -9.15 25.61 20.54
C SER A 96 -9.16 26.72 19.50
N THR A 97 -10.29 26.87 18.81
CA THR A 97 -10.54 27.96 17.85
C THR A 97 -11.42 29.06 18.45
N SER A 98 -11.52 29.10 19.79
CA SER A 98 -12.29 30.09 20.54
C SER A 98 -11.76 31.52 20.34
N ASN A 99 -12.66 32.49 20.35
CA ASN A 99 -12.28 33.89 20.44
C ASN A 99 -11.73 34.28 21.82
N ASN A 100 -11.84 33.39 22.83
CA ASN A 100 -11.30 33.57 24.16
C ASN A 100 -9.84 33.10 24.26
N ASN A 101 -8.90 34.03 24.25
CA ASN A 101 -7.47 33.74 24.34
C ASN A 101 -7.04 32.92 25.58
N LEU A 102 -7.81 33.05 26.70
CA LEU A 102 -7.50 32.26 27.91
C LEU A 102 -7.90 30.79 27.75
N GLU A 103 -8.97 30.52 27.03
CA GLU A 103 -9.36 29.16 26.66
C GLU A 103 -8.33 28.52 25.73
N ASN A 104 -7.91 29.24 24.68
CA ASN A 104 -6.84 28.76 23.77
C ASN A 104 -5.55 28.44 24.54
N LYS A 105 -5.17 29.33 25.47
CA LYS A 105 -4.00 29.13 26.34
C LYS A 105 -4.18 27.93 27.28
N ALA A 106 -5.37 27.70 27.80
CA ALA A 106 -5.65 26.57 28.70
C ALA A 106 -5.51 25.24 27.94
N VAL A 107 -5.96 25.15 26.68
CA VAL A 107 -5.79 23.97 25.83
C VAL A 107 -4.31 23.77 25.48
N ASP A 108 -3.58 24.80 25.06
CA ASP A 108 -2.13 24.71 24.79
C ASP A 108 -1.34 24.22 26.03
N GLN A 109 -1.71 24.63 27.23
CA GLN A 109 -1.07 24.19 28.47
C GLN A 109 -1.46 22.77 28.91
N ALA A 110 -2.61 22.27 28.47
CA ALA A 110 -3.11 20.94 28.81
C ALA A 110 -2.41 19.80 28.01
N PHE A 111 -1.92 20.11 26.80
CA PHE A 111 -1.31 19.13 25.92
C PHE A 111 0.17 19.42 25.69
N ALA A 112 1.00 18.38 25.86
CA ALA A 112 2.45 18.53 25.78
C ALA A 112 2.89 18.88 24.36
N ARG A 113 3.83 19.80 24.25
CA ARG A 113 4.67 20.05 23.06
C ARG A 113 5.98 19.26 23.15
N SER A 114 6.67 19.09 22.03
CA SER A 114 7.95 18.38 21.99
C SER A 114 9.09 19.34 21.67
N VAL A 115 10.16 19.28 22.44
CA VAL A 115 11.44 19.93 22.09
C VAL A 115 12.25 18.93 21.28
N LEU A 116 12.41 19.19 19.96
CA LEU A 116 13.13 18.29 19.07
C LEU A 116 14.65 18.44 19.23
N TYR A 117 15.11 19.67 19.49
CA TYR A 117 16.52 19.94 19.75
C TYR A 117 16.75 21.27 20.48
N GLY A 118 17.89 21.39 21.18
CA GLY A 118 18.34 22.60 21.85
C GLY A 118 19.72 23.00 21.37
N PHE A 119 19.84 24.18 20.75
CA PHE A 119 21.07 24.70 20.20
C PHE A 119 21.67 25.76 21.13
N LYS A 120 22.97 25.75 21.33
CA LYS A 120 23.70 26.87 21.95
C LYS A 120 23.86 27.98 20.88
N ILE A 121 23.61 29.23 21.26
CA ILE A 121 23.88 30.38 20.40
C ILE A 121 25.40 30.57 20.28
N LEU A 122 25.90 30.54 19.06
CA LEU A 122 27.32 30.80 18.77
C LEU A 122 27.63 32.30 18.78
N ASN A 123 26.76 33.04 18.12
CA ASN A 123 26.88 34.49 17.99
C ASN A 123 25.47 35.10 17.73
N SER A 124 25.33 36.42 17.95
CA SER A 124 24.14 37.20 17.62
C SER A 124 24.56 38.50 16.95
N LYS A 125 24.08 38.76 15.76
CA LYS A 125 24.38 39.95 14.99
C LYS A 125 23.18 40.36 14.15
N ASP A 126 22.86 41.66 14.07
CA ASP A 126 21.78 42.21 13.24
C ASP A 126 20.40 41.51 13.46
N ASN A 127 20.02 41.29 14.71
CA ASN A 127 18.81 40.55 15.11
C ASN A 127 18.74 39.07 14.66
N LYS A 128 19.84 38.51 14.15
CA LYS A 128 19.95 37.10 13.79
C LYS A 128 20.77 36.39 14.87
N HIS A 129 20.39 35.14 15.10
CA HIS A 129 21.09 34.24 16.02
C HIS A 129 21.72 33.09 15.21
N TYR A 130 22.99 32.84 15.39
CA TYR A 130 23.71 31.80 14.68
C TYR A 130 23.86 30.56 15.57
N ILE A 131 23.53 29.39 15.02
CA ILE A 131 23.62 28.10 15.71
C ILE A 131 24.36 27.06 14.87
N ASP A 132 25.04 26.10 15.53
CA ASP A 132 25.57 24.91 14.86
C ASP A 132 24.41 23.90 14.65
N LEU A 133 23.98 23.74 13.40
CA LEU A 133 22.89 22.83 13.03
C LEU A 133 23.38 21.39 12.86
N THR A 134 24.68 21.17 12.70
CA THR A 134 25.28 19.90 12.32
C THR A 134 24.86 18.72 13.22
N PRO A 135 24.87 18.84 14.57
CA PRO A 135 24.48 17.74 15.42
C PRO A 135 23.00 17.32 15.28
N PHE A 136 22.13 18.26 14.88
CA PHE A 136 20.71 17.96 14.64
C PHE A 136 20.49 17.17 13.36
N ILE A 137 21.16 17.55 12.27
CA ILE A 137 20.98 16.86 10.98
C ILE A 137 21.73 15.53 10.91
N LEU A 138 22.77 15.31 11.69
CA LEU A 138 23.52 14.05 11.78
C LEU A 138 22.93 13.04 12.78
N GLN A 139 21.65 13.16 13.20
CA GLN A 139 20.97 12.16 14.01
C GLN A 139 20.10 11.23 13.15
N ASP A 140 19.77 10.05 13.66
CA ASP A 140 18.86 9.10 13.00
C ASP A 140 17.39 9.57 13.09
N ALA A 141 17.07 10.65 12.37
CA ALA A 141 15.72 11.24 12.38
C ALA A 141 14.68 10.40 11.63
N HIS A 142 15.12 9.59 10.66
CA HIS A 142 14.24 8.68 9.92
C HIS A 142 13.95 7.37 10.67
N GLY A 143 14.71 7.09 11.73
CA GLY A 143 14.53 5.90 12.54
C GLY A 143 15.06 4.62 11.89
N VAL A 144 16.12 4.71 11.11
CA VAL A 144 16.75 3.57 10.39
C VAL A 144 17.08 2.43 11.34
N SER A 145 17.69 2.72 12.50
CA SER A 145 18.03 1.71 13.51
C SER A 145 16.81 0.94 14.01
N ASN A 146 15.72 1.65 14.29
CA ASN A 146 14.46 1.04 14.76
C ASN A 146 13.79 0.21 13.65
N ARG A 147 13.78 0.67 12.41
CA ARG A 147 13.20 -0.06 11.27
C ARG A 147 13.93 -1.38 11.03
N LEU A 148 15.28 -1.37 11.07
CA LEU A 148 16.10 -2.58 10.96
C LEU A 148 15.82 -3.57 12.09
N LYS A 149 15.63 -3.08 13.32
CA LYS A 149 15.27 -3.91 14.48
C LYS A 149 13.88 -4.52 14.32
N ASN A 150 12.89 -3.73 13.92
CA ASN A 150 11.50 -4.17 13.77
C ASN A 150 11.32 -5.17 12.61
N SER A 151 12.10 -5.04 11.53
CA SER A 151 12.14 -6.00 10.41
C SER A 151 13.01 -7.24 10.69
N ASN A 152 13.48 -7.44 11.94
CA ASN A 152 14.39 -8.52 12.30
C ASN A 152 15.67 -8.58 11.45
N SER A 153 16.10 -7.45 10.87
CA SER A 153 17.30 -7.36 10.04
C SER A 153 18.59 -7.12 10.81
N GLY A 154 18.49 -6.92 12.12
CA GLY A 154 19.62 -6.76 13.04
C GLY A 154 19.49 -5.56 13.96
N THR A 155 20.51 -5.37 14.80
CA THR A 155 20.61 -4.21 15.69
C THR A 155 21.76 -3.34 15.23
N TYR A 156 21.48 -2.06 14.99
CA TYR A 156 22.40 -1.09 14.44
C TYR A 156 22.42 0.19 15.27
N SER A 157 23.57 0.86 15.28
CA SER A 157 23.76 2.18 15.87
C SER A 157 24.46 3.11 14.88
N LEU A 158 24.13 4.39 14.93
CA LEU A 158 24.75 5.43 14.11
C LEU A 158 26.22 5.58 14.47
N ASP A 159 27.11 5.64 13.48
CA ASP A 159 28.54 5.89 13.59
C ASP A 159 28.87 7.26 12.97
N LEU A 160 29.02 8.27 13.83
CA LEU A 160 29.32 9.64 13.40
C LEU A 160 30.72 9.76 12.74
N SER A 161 31.65 8.86 13.02
CA SER A 161 32.99 8.88 12.40
C SER A 161 32.94 8.54 10.90
N LYS A 162 31.81 7.93 10.46
CA LYS A 162 31.56 7.54 9.07
C LYS A 162 30.36 8.27 8.46
N SER A 163 29.96 9.37 9.09
CA SER A 163 28.81 10.15 8.66
C SER A 163 29.22 11.59 8.39
N ALA A 164 28.63 12.20 7.36
CA ALA A 164 29.00 13.56 6.93
C ALA A 164 27.84 14.23 6.18
N ILE A 165 27.94 15.56 6.03
CA ILE A 165 27.03 16.33 5.19
C ILE A 165 27.38 16.08 3.72
N ASP A 166 26.36 15.82 2.89
CA ASP A 166 26.47 15.75 1.43
C ASP A 166 26.22 17.15 0.85
N LEU A 167 27.29 17.90 0.67
CA LEU A 167 27.19 19.30 0.26
C LEU A 167 26.62 19.48 -1.16
N GLU A 168 26.86 18.52 -2.06
CA GLU A 168 26.35 18.57 -3.44
C GLU A 168 24.81 18.57 -3.44
N ARG A 169 24.21 17.88 -2.47
CA ARG A 169 22.76 17.73 -2.32
C ARG A 169 22.15 18.63 -1.24
N THR A 170 22.96 19.45 -0.58
CA THR A 170 22.51 20.45 0.38
C THR A 170 22.24 21.75 -0.36
N LYS A 171 21.00 22.26 -0.35
CA LYS A 171 20.51 23.33 -1.20
C LYS A 171 19.68 24.35 -0.44
N ALA A 172 19.65 25.56 -0.96
CA ALA A 172 18.78 26.64 -0.49
C ALA A 172 17.85 27.11 -1.61
N PHE A 173 16.55 27.19 -1.31
CA PHE A 173 15.50 27.66 -2.20
C PHE A 173 14.71 28.78 -1.51
N PRO A 174 13.96 29.64 -2.26
CA PRO A 174 13.22 30.74 -1.67
C PRO A 174 12.15 30.32 -0.64
N LYS A 175 11.55 29.12 -0.78
CA LYS A 175 10.49 28.60 0.10
C LYS A 175 10.92 27.42 0.97
N ASN A 176 12.13 26.88 0.77
CA ASN A 176 12.66 25.77 1.53
C ASN A 176 14.18 25.75 1.56
N ILE A 177 14.74 25.09 2.57
CA ILE A 177 16.16 24.72 2.62
C ILE A 177 16.26 23.22 2.87
N GLU A 178 17.25 22.58 2.25
CA GLU A 178 17.42 21.16 2.16
C GLU A 178 18.82 20.75 2.62
N PHE A 179 18.89 19.86 3.60
CA PHE A 179 20.17 19.31 4.07
C PHE A 179 20.19 17.83 3.81
N ASP A 180 21.16 17.35 3.06
CA ASP A 180 21.37 15.94 2.81
C ASP A 180 22.60 15.45 3.57
N VAL A 181 22.45 14.33 4.28
CA VAL A 181 23.50 13.78 5.11
C VAL A 181 23.70 12.30 4.85
N MET A 182 24.93 11.89 4.65
CA MET A 182 25.35 10.51 4.60
C MET A 182 25.47 9.97 6.02
N LEU A 183 24.60 9.04 6.41
CA LEU A 183 24.62 8.40 7.72
C LEU A 183 25.00 6.93 7.59
N THR A 184 26.02 6.51 8.34
CA THR A 184 26.47 5.13 8.40
C THR A 184 26.11 4.49 9.73
N PHE A 185 25.47 3.33 9.64
CA PHE A 185 25.04 2.53 10.78
C PHE A 185 25.89 1.27 10.88
N ILE A 186 26.47 1.00 12.04
CA ILE A 186 27.24 -0.20 12.32
C ILE A 186 26.44 -1.17 13.17
N GLY A 187 26.52 -2.46 12.85
CA GLY A 187 25.74 -3.44 13.59
C GLY A 187 25.93 -4.88 13.13
N ASN A 188 25.10 -5.76 13.70
CA ASN A 188 25.13 -7.19 13.45
C ASN A 188 23.93 -7.57 12.56
N PRO A 189 24.15 -7.84 11.25
CA PRO A 189 23.08 -8.15 10.32
C PRO A 189 22.44 -9.51 10.61
N LYS A 190 21.10 -9.57 10.55
CA LYS A 190 20.31 -10.79 10.63
C LYS A 190 19.50 -10.98 9.35
N GLY A 191 19.17 -12.23 9.03
CA GLY A 191 18.36 -12.56 7.87
C GLY A 191 19.02 -12.21 6.53
N SER A 192 18.26 -12.31 5.45
CA SER A 192 18.71 -12.12 4.06
C SER A 192 18.37 -10.73 3.49
N LEU A 193 17.35 -10.05 4.00
CA LEU A 193 16.83 -8.81 3.40
C LEU A 193 17.92 -7.75 3.22
N LEU A 194 18.68 -7.46 4.30
CA LEU A 194 19.75 -6.49 4.24
C LEU A 194 21.01 -7.04 3.55
N ARG A 195 21.33 -8.32 3.77
CA ARG A 195 22.52 -8.95 3.19
C ARG A 195 22.50 -9.00 1.67
N ASN A 196 21.32 -9.09 1.07
CA ASN A 196 21.17 -9.19 -0.38
C ASN A 196 21.37 -7.84 -1.09
N VAL A 197 21.31 -6.72 -0.39
CA VAL A 197 21.30 -5.36 -0.98
C VAL A 197 22.44 -4.48 -0.49
N THR A 198 23.20 -4.92 0.52
CA THR A 198 24.28 -4.13 1.10
C THR A 198 25.63 -4.83 0.88
N PRO A 199 26.63 -4.17 0.28
CA PRO A 199 27.95 -4.78 0.02
C PRO A 199 28.62 -5.28 1.29
N THR A 200 28.56 -4.49 2.38
CA THR A 200 29.07 -4.86 3.71
C THR A 200 27.95 -4.69 4.72
N PRO A 201 27.17 -5.72 5.00
CA PRO A 201 25.94 -5.57 5.82
C PRO A 201 26.14 -5.08 7.25
N SER A 202 27.37 -5.19 7.80
CA SER A 202 27.73 -4.62 9.11
C SER A 202 27.94 -3.10 9.10
N ASN A 203 28.03 -2.48 7.92
CA ASN A 203 28.18 -1.04 7.70
C ASN A 203 27.16 -0.57 6.67
N LEU A 204 25.95 -0.23 7.12
CA LEU A 204 24.88 0.26 6.25
C LEU A 204 24.98 1.78 6.15
N THR A 205 25.02 2.30 4.94
CA THR A 205 24.98 3.74 4.68
C THR A 205 23.73 4.12 3.90
N VAL A 206 23.03 5.13 4.36
CA VAL A 206 21.91 5.79 3.68
C VAL A 206 22.16 7.30 3.60
N ASN A 207 21.48 8.00 2.68
CA ASN A 207 21.43 9.46 2.79
C ASN A 207 20.08 9.85 3.36
N GLN A 208 20.11 10.55 4.48
CA GLN A 208 18.94 11.14 5.14
C GLN A 208 18.85 12.60 4.72
N HIS A 209 17.65 13.02 4.44
CA HIS A 209 17.34 14.33 3.95
C HIS A 209 16.45 15.08 4.95
N HIS A 210 16.75 16.36 5.19
CA HIS A 210 16.00 17.23 6.10
C HIS A 210 15.54 18.46 5.32
N SER A 211 14.23 18.72 5.33
CA SER A 211 13.58 19.85 4.67
C SER A 211 13.00 20.81 5.71
N PHE A 212 13.40 22.06 5.66
CA PHE A 212 12.73 23.17 6.37
C PHE A 212 11.95 23.99 5.37
N ILE A 213 10.62 23.99 5.46
CA ILE A 213 9.73 24.47 4.42
C ILE A 213 8.86 25.60 4.97
N GLN A 214 8.75 26.68 4.24
CA GLN A 214 7.80 27.75 4.52
C GLN A 214 6.38 27.21 4.44
N LEU A 215 5.60 27.42 5.47
CA LEU A 215 4.18 27.08 5.46
C LEU A 215 3.42 27.96 4.46
N PRO A 216 2.35 27.44 3.82
CA PRO A 216 1.46 28.24 2.99
C PRO A 216 0.83 29.40 3.75
N ASP A 217 0.26 30.35 3.02
CA ASP A 217 -0.54 31.42 3.60
C ASP A 217 -1.87 30.86 4.21
N ASN A 218 -2.64 31.73 4.87
CA ASN A 218 -3.88 31.31 5.54
C ASN A 218 -5.12 31.40 4.63
N ASN A 219 -4.96 31.44 3.31
CA ASN A 219 -6.07 31.59 2.35
C ASN A 219 -6.78 30.26 2.05
N TYR A 220 -6.14 29.13 2.40
CA TYR A 220 -6.71 27.80 2.18
C TYR A 220 -8.00 27.59 3.00
N LYS A 221 -9.08 27.17 2.33
CA LYS A 221 -10.38 26.86 2.94
C LYS A 221 -10.48 25.37 3.22
N LYS A 222 -10.49 24.98 4.50
CA LYS A 222 -10.74 23.60 4.92
C LYS A 222 -12.11 23.16 4.40
N ARG A 223 -12.20 21.93 3.89
CA ARG A 223 -13.46 21.29 3.50
C ARG A 223 -13.80 20.16 4.45
N ARG A 224 -15.06 20.10 4.90
CA ARG A 224 -15.51 19.06 5.83
C ARG A 224 -15.38 17.67 5.19
N PHE A 225 -14.95 16.70 6.00
CA PHE A 225 -14.91 15.30 5.62
C PHE A 225 -16.31 14.67 5.69
N ASP A 226 -16.63 13.86 4.71
CA ASP A 226 -17.78 12.96 4.73
C ASP A 226 -17.25 11.51 4.52
N PRO A 227 -17.65 10.53 5.36
CA PRO A 227 -17.16 9.15 5.25
C PRO A 227 -17.50 8.49 3.91
N ARG A 228 -18.42 9.06 3.15
CA ARG A 228 -18.85 8.56 1.83
C ARG A 228 -18.06 9.16 0.66
N SER A 229 -17.19 10.16 0.90
CA SER A 229 -16.58 10.97 -0.16
C SER A 229 -15.40 10.32 -0.88
N GLY A 230 -14.80 9.29 -0.32
CA GLY A 230 -13.56 8.71 -0.83
C GLY A 230 -12.31 9.55 -0.58
N SER A 231 -12.40 10.61 0.23
CA SER A 231 -11.27 11.48 0.57
C SER A 231 -10.59 11.05 1.87
N ASN A 232 -9.28 11.27 1.98
CA ASN A 232 -8.53 11.04 3.21
C ASN A 232 -8.84 12.13 4.25
N PRO A 233 -9.07 11.78 5.53
CA PRO A 233 -9.38 12.74 6.58
C PRO A 233 -8.11 13.35 7.18
N PHE A 234 -8.22 14.64 7.52
CA PHE A 234 -7.38 15.36 8.45
C PHE A 234 -8.20 15.61 9.72
N ILE A 235 -7.69 15.21 10.88
CA ILE A 235 -8.46 15.16 12.14
C ILE A 235 -7.82 16.05 13.21
N VAL A 236 -8.61 16.94 13.80
CA VAL A 236 -8.25 17.74 14.99
C VAL A 236 -9.33 17.62 16.07
N PHE A 237 -8.94 17.79 17.32
CA PHE A 237 -9.85 17.84 18.45
C PHE A 237 -9.96 19.28 18.93
N ASP A 238 -11.09 19.95 18.63
CA ASP A 238 -11.33 21.35 18.96
C ASP A 238 -12.17 21.46 20.25
N TYR A 239 -11.53 21.88 21.32
CA TYR A 239 -12.14 21.99 22.64
C TYR A 239 -13.09 23.20 22.78
N SER A 240 -13.11 24.11 21.80
CA SER A 240 -14.08 25.21 21.74
C SER A 240 -15.41 24.82 21.12
N THR A 241 -15.52 23.58 20.59
CA THR A 241 -16.77 23.09 20.01
C THR A 241 -17.89 23.06 21.06
N PRO A 242 -19.14 23.44 20.71
CA PRO A 242 -20.29 23.39 21.63
C PRO A 242 -20.48 22.02 22.27
N ILE A 243 -20.94 21.97 23.52
CA ILE A 243 -21.06 20.74 24.34
C ILE A 243 -21.91 19.65 23.66
N ASN A 244 -22.87 20.04 22.83
CA ASN A 244 -23.76 19.15 22.09
C ASN A 244 -23.17 18.66 20.73
N GLU A 245 -21.97 19.07 20.39
CA GLU A 245 -21.27 18.70 19.18
C GLU A 245 -20.00 17.88 19.50
N SER A 246 -19.47 17.14 18.51
CA SER A 246 -18.23 16.41 18.69
C SER A 246 -17.02 17.35 18.68
N ILE A 247 -16.13 17.18 19.64
CA ILE A 247 -14.83 17.87 19.62
C ILE A 247 -13.93 17.38 18.47
N GLU A 248 -14.17 16.17 17.96
CA GLU A 248 -13.46 15.61 16.82
C GLU A 248 -13.96 16.27 15.53
N GLN A 249 -13.12 17.15 14.95
CA GLN A 249 -13.41 17.83 13.70
C GLN A 249 -12.60 17.18 12.58
N LYS A 250 -13.29 16.79 11.51
CA LYS A 250 -12.69 16.11 10.35
C LYS A 250 -12.79 16.97 9.11
N TYR A 251 -11.66 17.12 8.43
CA TYR A 251 -11.55 17.82 7.15
C TYR A 251 -10.87 16.90 6.15
N ILE A 252 -11.02 17.18 4.86
CA ILE A 252 -10.31 16.41 3.82
C ILE A 252 -8.92 16.98 3.57
N VAL A 253 -8.02 16.11 3.14
CA VAL A 253 -6.70 16.46 2.63
C VAL A 253 -6.84 16.74 1.12
N ARG A 254 -6.36 17.89 0.61
CA ARG A 254 -6.38 18.22 -0.81
C ARG A 254 -5.41 19.33 -1.16
N HIS A 255 -5.06 19.49 -2.44
CA HIS A 255 -4.35 20.66 -2.94
C HIS A 255 -5.22 21.92 -2.87
N HIS A 256 -4.57 23.07 -2.73
CA HIS A 256 -5.22 24.35 -2.97
C HIS A 256 -5.47 24.49 -4.49
N LEU A 257 -6.72 24.72 -4.87
CA LEU A 257 -7.12 24.91 -6.25
C LEU A 257 -8.29 25.90 -6.30
N GLU A 258 -8.16 26.96 -7.06
CA GLU A 258 -9.18 27.99 -7.24
C GLU A 258 -9.31 28.36 -8.72
N LYS A 259 -10.55 28.66 -9.16
CA LYS A 259 -10.80 29.13 -10.52
C LYS A 259 -10.26 30.54 -10.70
N LYS A 260 -9.65 30.81 -11.86
CA LYS A 260 -9.21 32.15 -12.25
C LYS A 260 -10.39 33.11 -12.47
N GLU A 261 -11.50 32.57 -12.98
CA GLU A 261 -12.77 33.27 -13.18
C GLU A 261 -13.87 32.53 -12.39
N ASN A 262 -14.13 32.98 -11.15
CA ASN A 262 -15.02 32.31 -10.21
C ASN A 262 -16.47 32.17 -10.68
N GLU A 263 -16.96 33.06 -11.53
CA GLU A 263 -18.34 33.04 -12.04
C GLU A 263 -18.48 32.28 -13.37
N SER A 264 -17.37 31.87 -13.98
CA SER A 264 -17.37 31.13 -15.24
C SER A 264 -17.68 29.65 -15.02
N VAL A 265 -18.54 29.09 -15.90
CA VAL A 265 -18.85 27.66 -15.92
C VAL A 265 -17.57 26.85 -16.18
N ILE A 266 -16.70 27.35 -17.08
CA ILE A 266 -15.41 26.74 -17.41
C ILE A 266 -14.32 27.80 -17.21
N SER A 267 -13.31 27.51 -16.41
CA SER A 267 -12.17 28.40 -16.13
C SER A 267 -10.86 27.63 -16.00
N GLU A 268 -9.76 28.28 -16.32
CA GLU A 268 -8.44 27.80 -15.88
C GLU A 268 -8.31 27.97 -14.36
N ALA A 269 -7.40 27.19 -13.75
CA ALA A 269 -7.01 27.42 -12.36
C ALA A 269 -6.07 28.63 -12.26
N ILE A 270 -6.09 29.32 -11.11
CA ILE A 270 -5.09 30.36 -10.79
C ILE A 270 -3.69 29.72 -10.82
N GLU A 271 -3.51 28.63 -10.09
CA GLU A 271 -2.33 27.78 -10.13
C GLU A 271 -2.77 26.33 -10.42
N PRO A 272 -2.40 25.77 -11.58
CA PRO A 272 -2.72 24.37 -11.89
C PRO A 272 -1.89 23.42 -11.04
N ILE A 273 -2.44 22.25 -10.74
CA ILE A 273 -1.73 21.15 -10.09
C ILE A 273 -0.84 20.49 -11.15
N VAL A 274 0.48 20.65 -11.03
CA VAL A 274 1.45 20.13 -11.99
C VAL A 274 2.31 19.07 -11.33
N TYR A 275 2.36 17.87 -11.91
CA TYR A 275 3.27 16.81 -11.51
C TYR A 275 4.40 16.68 -12.53
N TYR A 276 5.59 16.37 -12.03
CA TYR A 276 6.81 16.26 -12.83
C TYR A 276 7.36 14.85 -12.73
N LEU A 277 7.51 14.20 -13.89
CA LEU A 277 8.10 12.86 -13.97
C LEU A 277 9.63 12.96 -13.96
N ASP A 278 10.26 12.10 -13.14
CA ASP A 278 11.72 11.94 -13.07
C ASP A 278 12.32 11.62 -14.44
N ASN A 279 13.34 12.41 -14.84
CA ASN A 279 14.05 12.26 -16.11
C ASN A 279 14.69 10.87 -16.31
N GLY A 280 15.05 10.18 -15.23
CA GLY A 280 15.61 8.83 -15.25
C GLY A 280 14.63 7.70 -15.62
N THR A 281 13.37 8.03 -15.90
CA THR A 281 12.37 7.01 -16.29
C THR A 281 12.58 6.57 -17.75
N PRO A 282 12.76 5.27 -18.02
CA PRO A 282 13.02 4.78 -19.39
C PRO A 282 11.74 4.69 -20.24
N GLU A 283 11.89 4.77 -21.57
CA GLU A 283 10.82 4.36 -22.49
C GLU A 283 10.69 2.82 -22.53
N PRO A 284 9.50 2.27 -22.79
CA PRO A 284 8.20 2.92 -23.03
C PRO A 284 7.42 3.28 -21.75
N VAL A 285 7.98 3.02 -20.58
CA VAL A 285 7.33 3.26 -19.29
C VAL A 285 7.06 4.75 -19.07
N LYS A 286 8.01 5.62 -19.46
CA LYS A 286 7.86 7.08 -19.39
C LYS A 286 6.57 7.56 -20.04
N THR A 287 6.35 7.16 -21.28
CA THR A 287 5.13 7.51 -22.03
C THR A 287 3.88 7.01 -21.33
N ALA A 288 3.87 5.75 -20.88
CA ALA A 288 2.72 5.16 -20.19
C ALA A 288 2.38 5.89 -18.86
N LEU A 289 3.38 6.28 -18.08
CA LEU A 289 3.17 7.02 -16.83
C LEU A 289 2.57 8.41 -17.07
N ILE A 290 3.04 9.10 -18.10
CA ILE A 290 2.51 10.43 -18.48
C ILE A 290 1.06 10.30 -18.95
N GLU A 291 0.77 9.34 -19.80
CA GLU A 291 -0.58 9.10 -20.33
C GLU A 291 -1.57 8.79 -19.22
N GLY A 292 -1.23 7.83 -18.35
CA GLY A 292 -2.08 7.45 -17.21
C GLY A 292 -2.31 8.59 -16.24
N GLY A 293 -1.26 9.33 -15.88
CA GLY A 293 -1.39 10.47 -14.98
C GLY A 293 -2.29 11.58 -15.53
N ARG A 294 -2.27 11.82 -16.84
CA ARG A 294 -3.11 12.83 -17.50
C ARG A 294 -4.60 12.52 -17.43
N TRP A 295 -5.01 11.28 -17.14
CA TRP A 295 -6.44 10.95 -17.01
C TRP A 295 -7.14 11.79 -15.94
N TRP A 296 -6.46 12.20 -14.87
CA TRP A 296 -7.04 13.04 -13.83
C TRP A 296 -7.57 14.37 -14.35
N ASN A 297 -6.99 14.93 -15.44
CA ASN A 297 -7.52 16.16 -16.01
C ASN A 297 -8.98 16.04 -16.45
N GLN A 298 -9.43 14.83 -16.87
CA GLN A 298 -10.83 14.58 -17.25
C GLN A 298 -11.78 14.78 -16.04
N ALA A 299 -11.33 14.42 -14.82
CA ALA A 299 -12.13 14.61 -13.61
C ALA A 299 -12.21 16.10 -13.24
N PHE A 300 -11.13 16.87 -13.37
CA PHE A 300 -11.15 18.31 -13.16
C PHE A 300 -11.97 19.04 -14.23
N GLU A 301 -11.92 18.62 -15.48
CA GLU A 301 -12.76 19.16 -16.55
C GLU A 301 -14.26 18.93 -16.29
N SER A 302 -14.64 17.80 -15.70
CA SER A 302 -16.03 17.50 -15.34
C SER A 302 -16.65 18.47 -14.33
N ILE A 303 -15.83 19.19 -13.58
CA ILE A 303 -16.25 20.22 -12.62
C ILE A 303 -15.95 21.65 -13.09
N GLY A 304 -15.68 21.80 -14.40
CA GLY A 304 -15.52 23.10 -15.05
C GLY A 304 -14.13 23.73 -14.90
N TYR A 305 -13.10 22.94 -14.61
CA TYR A 305 -11.71 23.42 -14.72
C TYR A 305 -11.12 23.04 -16.09
N LYS A 306 -10.40 23.96 -16.71
CA LYS A 306 -9.66 23.72 -17.94
C LYS A 306 -8.17 23.60 -17.64
N ASN A 307 -7.55 22.48 -18.05
CA ASN A 307 -6.11 22.23 -17.86
C ASN A 307 -5.60 22.39 -16.41
N ALA A 308 -6.45 22.16 -15.43
CA ALA A 308 -6.09 22.36 -14.02
C ALA A 308 -5.16 21.27 -13.47
N PHE A 309 -5.10 20.10 -14.11
CA PHE A 309 -4.18 19.04 -13.77
C PHE A 309 -3.26 18.71 -14.96
N GLN A 310 -1.93 18.70 -14.73
CA GLN A 310 -0.95 18.53 -15.78
C GLN A 310 0.18 17.58 -15.36
N ILE A 311 0.65 16.76 -16.31
CA ILE A 311 1.89 15.99 -16.16
C ILE A 311 2.95 16.51 -17.14
N LYS A 312 4.13 16.82 -16.62
CA LYS A 312 5.29 17.30 -17.37
C LYS A 312 6.52 16.45 -17.05
N ILE A 313 7.55 16.55 -17.86
CA ILE A 313 8.87 16.02 -17.52
C ILE A 313 9.60 17.08 -16.70
N LEU A 314 10.32 16.66 -15.66
CA LEU A 314 11.09 17.59 -14.83
C LEU A 314 12.13 18.30 -15.71
N PRO A 315 12.20 19.64 -15.72
CA PRO A 315 13.25 20.37 -16.44
C PRO A 315 14.65 19.93 -16.00
N GLU A 316 15.63 19.95 -16.92
CA GLU A 316 16.99 19.48 -16.61
C GLU A 316 17.69 20.34 -15.54
N ASP A 317 17.35 21.60 -15.47
CA ASP A 317 17.86 22.59 -14.51
C ASP A 317 17.04 22.64 -13.19
N ALA A 318 15.92 21.93 -13.12
CA ALA A 318 15.09 21.89 -11.93
C ALA A 318 15.61 20.85 -10.91
N ASP A 319 15.66 21.24 -9.65
CA ASP A 319 16.01 20.33 -8.57
C ASP A 319 14.74 19.67 -8.01
N PRO A 320 14.65 18.33 -8.01
CA PRO A 320 13.50 17.62 -7.48
C PRO A 320 13.26 17.85 -5.97
N MET A 321 14.24 18.37 -5.24
CA MET A 321 14.12 18.72 -3.82
C MET A 321 13.38 20.03 -3.61
N ASP A 322 13.28 20.90 -4.62
CA ASP A 322 12.50 22.14 -4.52
C ASP A 322 11.02 21.79 -4.28
N ILE A 323 10.46 22.38 -3.22
CA ILE A 323 9.08 22.13 -2.79
C ILE A 323 8.02 22.49 -3.84
N ARG A 324 8.37 23.32 -4.81
CA ARG A 324 7.46 23.76 -5.87
C ARG A 324 7.14 22.68 -6.91
N TYR A 325 7.85 21.53 -6.90
CA TYR A 325 7.64 20.44 -7.84
C TYR A 325 6.98 19.24 -7.18
N ASN A 326 5.71 18.93 -7.51
CA ASN A 326 5.14 17.60 -7.22
C ASN A 326 5.86 16.56 -8.09
N LEU A 327 6.22 15.41 -7.54
CA LEU A 327 7.18 14.52 -8.17
C LEU A 327 6.63 13.12 -8.40
N ILE A 328 6.90 12.54 -9.56
CA ILE A 328 6.69 11.12 -9.88
C ILE A 328 8.07 10.49 -10.06
N GLN A 329 8.47 9.61 -9.14
CA GLN A 329 9.78 8.97 -9.12
C GLN A 329 9.71 7.51 -9.58
N TRP A 330 10.66 7.14 -10.46
CA TRP A 330 10.88 5.76 -10.87
C TRP A 330 11.97 5.14 -9.99
N ILE A 331 11.60 4.15 -9.15
CA ILE A 331 12.47 3.62 -8.10
C ILE A 331 12.89 2.19 -8.42
N HIS A 332 14.21 1.91 -8.33
CA HIS A 332 14.77 0.59 -8.46
C HIS A 332 14.89 -0.11 -7.10
N ARG A 333 14.47 -1.36 -7.03
CA ARG A 333 14.52 -2.22 -5.84
C ARG A 333 14.99 -3.61 -6.20
N SER A 334 15.56 -4.32 -5.24
CA SER A 334 15.99 -5.71 -5.43
C SER A 334 14.84 -6.71 -5.42
N THR A 335 13.73 -6.33 -4.79
CA THR A 335 12.52 -7.13 -4.67
C THR A 335 11.36 -6.44 -5.37
N ARG A 336 10.40 -7.23 -5.84
CA ARG A 336 9.10 -6.71 -6.23
C ARG A 336 8.42 -6.17 -4.98
N GLY A 337 7.84 -5.00 -5.09
CA GLY A 337 7.17 -4.35 -3.99
C GLY A 337 6.10 -3.40 -4.51
N TRP A 338 5.40 -2.78 -3.59
CA TRP A 338 4.33 -1.84 -3.89
C TRP A 338 4.87 -0.48 -4.37
N SER A 339 4.07 0.19 -5.16
CA SER A 339 4.19 1.63 -5.41
C SER A 339 3.39 2.37 -4.34
N TYR A 340 3.64 3.64 -4.14
CA TYR A 340 2.86 4.45 -3.21
C TYR A 340 2.87 5.92 -3.61
N GLY A 341 1.76 6.60 -3.35
CA GLY A 341 1.64 8.05 -3.35
C GLY A 341 1.64 8.57 -1.92
N ALA A 342 2.47 9.55 -1.62
CA ALA A 342 2.52 10.23 -0.34
C ALA A 342 2.52 11.75 -0.54
N SER A 343 2.11 12.51 0.46
CA SER A 343 2.05 13.97 0.36
C SER A 343 2.69 14.63 1.57
N ILE A 344 3.34 15.75 1.32
CA ILE A 344 3.70 16.70 2.38
C ILE A 344 2.47 17.58 2.58
N VAL A 345 1.87 17.46 3.75
CA VAL A 345 0.61 18.13 4.11
C VAL A 345 0.86 19.13 5.23
N ASP A 346 0.23 20.28 5.17
CA ASP A 346 0.20 21.22 6.29
C ASP A 346 -0.67 20.66 7.43
N PRO A 347 -0.10 20.30 8.59
CA PRO A 347 -0.84 19.71 9.69
C PRO A 347 -1.83 20.68 10.38
N ARG A 348 -1.87 21.96 9.99
CA ARG A 348 -2.81 22.95 10.49
C ARG A 348 -4.10 22.97 9.69
N THR A 349 -4.04 22.61 8.39
CA THR A 349 -5.12 22.86 7.44
C THR A 349 -5.57 21.64 6.64
N GLY A 350 -4.70 20.65 6.43
CA GLY A 350 -4.92 19.55 5.50
C GLY A 350 -4.56 19.91 4.06
N GLU A 351 -3.95 21.08 3.80
CA GLU A 351 -3.48 21.48 2.47
C GLU A 351 -2.28 20.64 2.04
N ILE A 352 -2.34 20.07 0.83
CA ILE A 352 -1.21 19.36 0.23
C ILE A 352 -0.24 20.40 -0.35
N ILE A 353 0.99 20.42 0.19
CA ILE A 353 2.05 21.31 -0.27
C ILE A 353 2.82 20.66 -1.42
N LYS A 354 3.07 19.35 -1.34
CA LYS A 354 3.77 18.59 -2.37
C LYS A 354 3.29 17.16 -2.40
N GLY A 355 2.93 16.68 -3.58
CA GLY A 355 2.70 15.26 -3.83
C GLY A 355 4.00 14.57 -4.26
N GLN A 356 4.20 13.34 -3.78
CA GLN A 356 5.35 12.51 -4.14
C GLN A 356 4.89 11.08 -4.41
N VAL A 357 4.99 10.68 -5.67
CA VAL A 357 4.65 9.36 -6.17
C VAL A 357 5.92 8.53 -6.34
N SER A 358 5.93 7.31 -5.82
CA SER A 358 7.05 6.36 -5.90
C SER A 358 6.61 5.09 -6.62
N LEU A 359 7.15 4.86 -7.82
CA LEU A 359 6.78 3.75 -8.69
C LEU A 359 7.93 2.74 -8.79
N GLY A 360 7.67 1.49 -8.42
CA GLY A 360 8.67 0.42 -8.42
C GLY A 360 8.93 -0.14 -9.82
N SER A 361 10.19 -0.15 -10.26
CA SER A 361 10.59 -0.56 -11.62
C SER A 361 10.36 -2.04 -11.92
N LEU A 362 10.26 -2.90 -10.92
CA LEU A 362 10.00 -4.33 -11.11
C LEU A 362 8.51 -4.63 -11.30
N ARG A 363 7.64 -3.64 -11.11
CA ARG A 363 6.20 -3.83 -11.25
C ARG A 363 5.81 -4.26 -12.66
N VAL A 364 6.28 -3.55 -13.67
CA VAL A 364 5.96 -3.88 -15.08
C VAL A 364 6.41 -5.29 -15.48
N ARG A 365 7.52 -5.77 -14.89
CA ARG A 365 8.03 -7.13 -15.14
C ARG A 365 7.14 -8.21 -14.54
N GLN A 366 6.47 -7.91 -13.45
CA GLN A 366 5.52 -8.84 -12.85
C GLN A 366 4.22 -8.92 -13.66
N ASP A 367 3.67 -7.77 -14.07
CA ASP A 367 2.50 -7.77 -14.95
C ASP A 367 2.79 -8.52 -16.26
N TYR A 368 3.97 -8.31 -16.84
CA TYR A 368 4.44 -9.06 -17.99
C TYR A 368 4.46 -10.59 -17.73
N MET A 369 4.93 -11.04 -16.56
CA MET A 369 5.01 -12.48 -16.25
C MET A 369 3.62 -13.12 -16.09
N ILE A 370 2.67 -12.42 -15.47
CA ILE A 370 1.28 -12.88 -15.36
C ILE A 370 0.65 -13.01 -16.75
N LEU A 371 0.80 -11.98 -17.58
CA LEU A 371 0.23 -11.96 -18.93
C LEU A 371 0.91 -12.98 -19.86
N LEU A 372 2.21 -13.21 -19.69
CA LEU A 372 2.96 -14.25 -20.39
C LEU A 372 2.36 -15.64 -20.09
N GLY A 373 2.09 -15.95 -18.82
CA GLY A 373 1.49 -17.21 -18.44
C GLY A 373 0.05 -17.42 -18.92
N LEU A 374 -0.68 -16.32 -19.22
CA LEU A 374 -2.04 -16.34 -19.75
C LEU A 374 -2.12 -16.37 -21.28
N THR A 375 -1.00 -16.15 -21.96
CA THR A 375 -0.97 -16.02 -23.43
C THR A 375 -0.45 -17.30 -24.07
N GLU A 376 -1.17 -17.85 -25.04
CA GLU A 376 -0.71 -18.98 -25.85
C GLU A 376 0.45 -18.54 -26.75
N ASN A 377 1.54 -19.33 -26.84
CA ASN A 377 2.76 -19.01 -27.59
C ASN A 377 3.30 -17.59 -27.31
N PRO A 378 3.69 -17.29 -26.07
CA PRO A 378 4.00 -15.90 -25.63
C PRO A 378 5.30 -15.37 -26.26
N ASN A 379 6.17 -16.21 -26.82
CA ASN A 379 7.40 -15.80 -27.50
C ASN A 379 7.22 -15.50 -28.99
N ASP A 380 6.03 -15.74 -29.57
CA ASP A 380 5.65 -15.20 -30.87
C ASP A 380 5.71 -13.67 -30.84
N GLU A 381 6.22 -13.04 -31.92
CA GLU A 381 6.46 -11.59 -31.95
C GLU A 381 5.17 -10.76 -31.72
N ILE A 382 4.08 -11.19 -32.33
CA ILE A 382 2.77 -10.49 -32.22
C ILE A 382 2.24 -10.62 -30.79
N ASN A 383 2.26 -11.83 -30.23
CA ASN A 383 1.79 -12.11 -28.88
C ASN A 383 2.66 -11.41 -27.84
N ASN A 384 3.98 -11.43 -28.01
CA ASN A 384 4.90 -10.74 -27.10
C ASN A 384 4.66 -9.22 -27.09
N LYS A 385 4.47 -8.61 -28.26
CA LYS A 385 4.13 -7.20 -28.37
C LYS A 385 2.82 -6.87 -27.64
N LYS A 386 1.79 -7.73 -27.78
CA LYS A 386 0.51 -7.58 -27.07
C LYS A 386 0.68 -7.69 -25.54
N ILE A 387 1.48 -8.64 -25.05
CA ILE A 387 1.82 -8.77 -23.62
C ILE A 387 2.46 -7.50 -23.10
N VAL A 388 3.46 -6.95 -23.83
CA VAL A 388 4.14 -5.72 -23.41
C VAL A 388 3.16 -4.55 -23.34
N GLU A 389 2.31 -4.35 -24.37
CA GLU A 389 1.36 -3.24 -24.41
C GLU A 389 0.31 -3.37 -23.29
N THR A 390 -0.23 -4.57 -23.05
CA THR A 390 -1.17 -4.80 -21.94
C THR A 390 -0.51 -4.56 -20.58
N SER A 391 0.79 -4.90 -20.43
CA SER A 391 1.56 -4.56 -19.23
C SER A 391 1.68 -3.04 -19.04
N LEU A 392 1.85 -2.29 -20.13
CA LEU A 392 1.88 -0.83 -20.11
C LEU A 392 0.52 -0.21 -19.80
N ASP A 393 -0.59 -0.82 -20.22
CA ASP A 393 -1.94 -0.38 -19.81
C ASP A 393 -2.10 -0.47 -18.29
N ARG A 394 -1.56 -1.51 -17.64
CA ARG A 394 -1.53 -1.58 -16.17
C ARG A 394 -0.66 -0.48 -15.55
N ILE A 395 0.46 -0.13 -16.19
CA ILE A 395 1.32 0.98 -15.72
C ILE A 395 0.61 2.32 -15.86
N ARG A 396 -0.18 2.56 -16.92
CA ARG A 396 -1.04 3.74 -17.06
C ARG A 396 -2.01 3.86 -15.89
N GLN A 397 -2.71 2.77 -15.59
CA GLN A 397 -3.67 2.72 -14.47
C GLN A 397 -2.95 2.91 -13.12
N LEU A 398 -1.77 2.31 -12.91
CA LEU A 398 -0.97 2.48 -11.70
C LEU A 398 -0.53 3.95 -11.51
N SER A 399 -0.12 4.62 -12.59
CA SER A 399 0.22 6.05 -12.53
C SER A 399 -0.96 6.89 -12.06
N ALA A 400 -2.15 6.66 -12.62
CA ALA A 400 -3.36 7.34 -12.19
C ALA A 400 -3.69 7.05 -10.71
N HIS A 401 -3.57 5.79 -10.29
CA HIS A 401 -3.84 5.34 -8.92
C HIS A 401 -2.95 6.06 -7.89
N GLU A 402 -1.64 6.00 -8.05
CA GLU A 402 -0.70 6.59 -7.09
C GLU A 402 -0.79 8.13 -7.04
N ILE A 403 -1.09 8.76 -8.19
CA ILE A 403 -1.38 10.19 -8.22
C ILE A 403 -2.66 10.49 -7.45
N GLY A 404 -3.69 9.65 -7.55
CA GLY A 404 -4.95 9.83 -6.81
C GLY A 404 -4.74 9.92 -5.29
N HIS A 405 -3.83 9.13 -4.73
CA HIS A 405 -3.45 9.26 -3.31
C HIS A 405 -2.86 10.63 -3.01
N THR A 406 -2.02 11.14 -3.89
CA THR A 406 -1.40 12.47 -3.72
C THR A 406 -2.35 13.64 -4.06
N LEU A 407 -3.55 13.35 -4.56
CA LEU A 407 -4.68 14.28 -4.67
C LEU A 407 -5.61 14.23 -3.45
N GLY A 408 -5.35 13.34 -2.49
CA GLY A 408 -6.10 13.21 -1.25
C GLY A 408 -7.15 12.09 -1.25
N PHE A 409 -7.11 11.14 -2.19
CA PHE A 409 -8.12 10.07 -2.30
C PHE A 409 -7.67 8.74 -1.70
N ALA A 410 -8.61 8.09 -1.00
CA ALA A 410 -8.47 6.76 -0.45
C ALA A 410 -8.85 5.68 -1.48
N HIS A 411 -8.49 4.42 -1.22
CA HIS A 411 -8.92 3.30 -2.03
C HIS A 411 -10.44 3.14 -2.05
N ASN A 412 -11.00 2.79 -3.20
CA ASN A 412 -12.41 2.43 -3.34
C ASN A 412 -12.55 1.02 -3.92
N TYR A 413 -12.66 0.01 -3.04
CA TYR A 413 -12.78 -1.38 -3.43
C TYR A 413 -14.22 -1.82 -3.78
N LEU A 414 -15.17 -0.91 -3.77
CA LEU A 414 -16.52 -1.16 -4.28
C LEU A 414 -16.61 -0.97 -5.80
N SER A 415 -15.57 -0.46 -6.44
CA SER A 415 -15.59 -0.07 -7.85
C SER A 415 -15.65 -1.24 -8.81
N SER A 416 -15.14 -2.42 -8.43
CA SER A 416 -15.13 -3.62 -9.27
C SER A 416 -16.53 -4.05 -9.72
N ILE A 417 -17.54 -3.97 -8.85
CA ILE A 417 -18.92 -4.31 -9.19
C ILE A 417 -19.64 -3.25 -10.05
N SER A 418 -19.12 -2.03 -10.07
CA SER A 418 -19.65 -0.89 -10.82
C SER A 418 -18.84 -0.65 -12.10
N ASN A 419 -18.49 -1.69 -12.81
CA ASN A 419 -17.72 -1.65 -14.06
C ASN A 419 -16.38 -0.91 -13.90
N ARG A 420 -15.64 -1.20 -12.79
CA ARG A 420 -14.36 -0.59 -12.48
C ARG A 420 -14.42 0.95 -12.47
N SER A 421 -15.36 1.47 -11.70
CA SER A 421 -15.70 2.90 -11.69
C SER A 421 -14.64 3.82 -11.11
N SER A 422 -13.52 3.29 -10.60
CA SER A 422 -12.45 4.07 -9.97
C SER A 422 -11.06 3.52 -10.27
N VAL A 423 -10.11 4.42 -10.56
CA VAL A 423 -8.69 4.08 -10.61
C VAL A 423 -8.11 3.83 -9.22
N MET A 424 -8.82 4.22 -8.14
CA MET A 424 -8.43 4.00 -6.75
C MET A 424 -8.73 2.58 -6.26
N ASP A 425 -9.07 1.66 -7.15
CA ASP A 425 -9.15 0.22 -6.91
C ASP A 425 -7.85 -0.48 -7.34
N TYR A 426 -7.68 -1.73 -6.91
CA TYR A 426 -6.64 -2.63 -7.39
C TYR A 426 -7.23 -3.61 -8.40
N PRO A 427 -7.14 -3.33 -9.72
CA PRO A 427 -7.78 -4.17 -10.72
C PRO A 427 -7.01 -5.46 -10.96
N HIS A 428 -7.70 -6.60 -10.89
CA HIS A 428 -7.24 -7.84 -11.54
C HIS A 428 -7.43 -7.69 -13.06
N PRO A 429 -6.57 -8.24 -13.93
CA PRO A 429 -6.85 -8.19 -15.36
C PRO A 429 -8.21 -8.81 -15.67
N LYS A 430 -9.00 -8.14 -16.50
CA LYS A 430 -10.22 -8.72 -17.05
C LYS A 430 -9.86 -9.77 -18.07
N ILE A 431 -10.27 -11.00 -17.82
CA ILE A 431 -9.95 -12.15 -18.63
C ILE A 431 -11.25 -12.76 -19.11
N ASP A 432 -11.41 -12.89 -20.41
CA ASP A 432 -12.55 -13.56 -21.01
C ASP A 432 -12.13 -14.86 -21.70
N ILE A 433 -13.08 -15.77 -21.92
CA ILE A 433 -12.88 -17.00 -22.68
C ILE A 433 -13.71 -16.90 -23.94
N ILE A 434 -13.05 -16.91 -25.10
CA ILE A 434 -13.69 -16.87 -26.42
C ILE A 434 -13.22 -18.08 -27.23
N ASN A 435 -14.14 -18.93 -27.65
CA ASN A 435 -13.84 -20.15 -28.41
C ASN A 435 -12.79 -21.04 -27.71
N ASP A 436 -12.96 -21.22 -26.38
CA ASP A 436 -12.07 -21.98 -25.51
C ASP A 436 -10.62 -21.42 -25.40
N LYS A 437 -10.38 -20.20 -25.83
CA LYS A 437 -9.11 -19.48 -25.71
C LYS A 437 -9.23 -18.30 -24.76
N ILE A 438 -8.13 -18.02 -24.07
CA ILE A 438 -8.01 -16.85 -23.20
C ILE A 438 -7.95 -15.59 -24.07
N ASN A 439 -8.81 -14.62 -23.76
CA ASN A 439 -8.81 -13.29 -24.35
C ASN A 439 -8.47 -12.23 -23.30
N LEU A 440 -7.44 -11.43 -23.58
CA LEU A 440 -6.94 -10.34 -22.75
C LEU A 440 -7.23 -8.96 -23.36
N ASP A 441 -8.10 -8.89 -24.38
CA ASP A 441 -8.54 -7.61 -24.93
C ASP A 441 -9.26 -6.81 -23.84
N ASN A 442 -8.85 -5.57 -23.64
CA ASN A 442 -9.35 -4.71 -22.57
C ASN A 442 -9.12 -5.26 -21.14
N ALA A 443 -7.98 -5.95 -20.92
CA ALA A 443 -7.63 -6.46 -19.60
C ALA A 443 -7.59 -5.37 -18.52
N TYR A 444 -7.24 -4.15 -18.90
CA TYR A 444 -7.24 -2.96 -18.03
C TYR A 444 -8.00 -1.82 -18.71
N ASP A 445 -8.82 -1.12 -17.92
CA ASP A 445 -9.58 0.03 -18.41
C ASP A 445 -8.65 1.24 -18.60
N LYS A 446 -9.06 2.12 -19.50
CA LYS A 446 -8.38 3.38 -19.83
C LYS A 446 -9.25 4.55 -19.39
N ASN A 447 -8.60 5.66 -19.08
CA ASN A 447 -9.23 6.88 -18.59
C ASN A 447 -9.66 6.83 -17.12
N ILE A 448 -10.16 7.96 -16.62
CA ILE A 448 -10.62 8.12 -15.25
C ILE A 448 -12.00 7.50 -15.05
N GLY A 449 -12.23 6.94 -13.88
CA GLY A 449 -13.52 6.32 -13.55
C GLY A 449 -14.60 7.32 -13.16
N GLU A 450 -15.85 6.87 -13.19
CA GLU A 450 -17.00 7.72 -12.83
C GLU A 450 -16.99 8.06 -11.33
N TRP A 451 -16.52 7.16 -10.46
CA TRP A 451 -16.34 7.47 -9.03
C TRP A 451 -15.24 8.49 -8.79
N ASP A 452 -14.17 8.45 -9.56
CA ASP A 452 -13.07 9.41 -9.43
C ASP A 452 -13.52 10.84 -9.74
N LYS A 453 -14.44 10.99 -10.71
CA LYS A 453 -15.11 12.28 -10.99
C LYS A 453 -15.93 12.76 -9.79
N VAL A 454 -16.59 11.84 -9.07
CA VAL A 454 -17.34 12.16 -7.84
C VAL A 454 -16.39 12.61 -6.75
N SER A 455 -15.27 11.88 -6.54
CA SER A 455 -14.26 12.24 -5.54
C SER A 455 -13.65 13.62 -5.82
N VAL A 456 -13.32 13.91 -7.07
CA VAL A 456 -12.82 15.23 -7.49
C VAL A 456 -13.91 16.29 -7.33
N ALA A 457 -15.16 16.00 -7.68
CA ALA A 457 -16.27 16.94 -7.48
C ALA A 457 -16.46 17.28 -6.00
N TYR A 458 -16.43 16.29 -5.12
CA TYR A 458 -16.51 16.54 -3.67
C TYR A 458 -15.32 17.36 -3.17
N ALA A 459 -14.11 17.00 -3.57
CA ALA A 459 -12.90 17.63 -3.02
C ALA A 459 -12.61 19.00 -3.60
N TYR A 460 -12.86 19.25 -4.89
CA TYR A 460 -12.32 20.39 -5.62
C TYR A 460 -13.37 21.32 -6.27
N SER A 461 -14.68 21.02 -6.20
CA SER A 461 -15.68 21.96 -6.74
C SER A 461 -15.68 23.28 -5.98
N ASP A 462 -15.75 24.37 -6.71
CA ASP A 462 -16.04 25.69 -6.16
C ASP A 462 -17.53 25.97 -6.24
N PHE A 463 -18.07 26.55 -5.18
CA PHE A 463 -19.48 26.94 -5.10
C PHE A 463 -19.59 28.46 -4.97
N SER A 464 -20.55 29.04 -5.69
CA SER A 464 -20.86 30.47 -5.58
C SER A 464 -21.30 30.81 -4.13
N LYS A 465 -21.07 32.04 -3.70
CA LYS A 465 -21.28 32.50 -2.32
C LYS A 465 -22.74 32.39 -1.84
N ASP A 466 -23.69 32.33 -2.75
CA ASP A 466 -25.14 32.17 -2.52
C ASP A 466 -25.53 30.71 -2.25
N LYS A 467 -24.66 29.75 -2.52
CA LYS A 467 -24.90 28.30 -2.31
C LYS A 467 -24.38 27.86 -0.93
N ASN A 468 -25.14 26.98 -0.31
CA ASN A 468 -24.70 26.29 0.90
C ASN A 468 -23.79 25.12 0.54
N GLU A 469 -22.48 25.23 0.81
CA GLU A 469 -21.48 24.22 0.49
C GLU A 469 -21.87 22.82 1.00
N PHE A 470 -22.37 22.71 2.24
CA PHE A 470 -22.77 21.43 2.83
C PHE A 470 -23.88 20.74 2.03
N LEU A 471 -24.86 21.50 1.57
CA LEU A 471 -25.97 20.95 0.76
C LEU A 471 -25.49 20.51 -0.62
N GLU A 472 -24.64 21.29 -1.27
CA GLU A 472 -24.08 20.93 -2.59
C GLU A 472 -23.18 19.70 -2.50
N LEU A 473 -22.31 19.61 -1.49
CA LEU A 473 -21.47 18.43 -1.26
C LEU A 473 -22.29 17.17 -0.99
N ASN A 474 -23.35 17.28 -0.19
CA ASN A 474 -24.25 16.16 0.06
C ASN A 474 -24.98 15.71 -1.22
N ARG A 475 -25.40 16.68 -2.07
CA ARG A 475 -26.03 16.38 -3.36
C ARG A 475 -25.09 15.61 -4.30
N ILE A 476 -23.81 15.96 -4.38
CA ILE A 476 -22.81 15.21 -5.17
C ILE A 476 -22.80 13.73 -4.78
N ILE A 477 -22.77 13.44 -3.47
CA ILE A 477 -22.77 12.06 -2.96
C ILE A 477 -24.09 11.35 -3.21
N GLU A 478 -25.22 12.04 -3.04
CA GLU A 478 -26.55 11.46 -3.29
C GLU A 478 -26.76 11.14 -4.77
N ASP A 479 -26.37 12.03 -5.66
CA ASP A 479 -26.43 11.81 -7.11
C ASP A 479 -25.57 10.61 -7.54
N ALA A 480 -24.38 10.44 -6.93
CA ALA A 480 -23.53 9.26 -7.15
C ALA A 480 -24.23 7.98 -6.67
N SER A 481 -24.79 7.99 -5.45
CA SER A 481 -25.53 6.84 -4.90
C SER A 481 -26.75 6.46 -5.77
N ASN A 482 -27.47 7.44 -6.30
CA ASN A 482 -28.59 7.20 -7.19
C ASN A 482 -28.18 6.56 -8.54
N LYS A 483 -26.93 6.75 -8.96
CA LYS A 483 -26.32 6.08 -10.12
C LYS A 483 -25.73 4.70 -9.79
N GLY A 484 -25.88 4.22 -8.54
CA GLY A 484 -25.33 2.95 -8.08
C GLY A 484 -23.84 3.00 -7.74
N LEU A 485 -23.24 4.18 -7.68
CA LEU A 485 -21.85 4.37 -7.25
C LEU A 485 -21.79 4.46 -5.72
N GLY A 486 -20.74 3.91 -5.13
CA GLY A 486 -20.53 3.92 -3.69
C GLY A 486 -19.05 3.85 -3.31
N PHE A 487 -18.79 3.88 -2.01
CA PHE A 487 -17.45 3.90 -1.46
C PHE A 487 -17.32 2.96 -0.26
N ILE A 488 -16.38 2.03 -0.37
CA ILE A 488 -15.91 1.15 0.72
C ILE A 488 -14.38 1.01 0.59
N SER A 489 -13.68 1.25 1.70
CA SER A 489 -12.22 1.31 1.70
C SER A 489 -11.56 0.15 2.48
N ASP A 490 -10.27 0.31 2.80
CA ASP A 490 -9.35 -0.70 3.33
C ASP A 490 -9.85 -1.39 4.60
N SER A 491 -10.36 -0.63 5.57
CA SER A 491 -10.83 -1.16 6.87
C SER A 491 -11.89 -2.24 6.74
N ASP A 492 -12.70 -2.18 5.69
CA ASP A 492 -13.81 -3.12 5.44
C ASP A 492 -13.45 -4.17 4.38
N SER A 493 -12.41 -3.92 3.58
CA SER A 493 -12.05 -4.76 2.44
C SER A 493 -10.84 -5.66 2.72
N ARG A 494 -9.84 -5.20 3.47
CA ARG A 494 -8.59 -5.95 3.72
C ARG A 494 -8.64 -6.99 4.83
N PRO A 495 -9.32 -6.77 5.97
CA PRO A 495 -9.29 -7.75 7.05
C PRO A 495 -9.78 -9.11 6.59
N PHE A 496 -9.09 -10.16 7.05
CA PHE A 496 -9.35 -11.55 6.66
C PHE A 496 -10.80 -12.00 6.98
N GLY A 497 -11.34 -11.53 8.09
CA GLY A 497 -12.72 -11.74 8.51
C GLY A 497 -13.76 -10.78 7.91
N SER A 498 -13.40 -9.94 6.92
CA SER A 498 -14.30 -8.96 6.28
C SER A 498 -15.63 -9.57 5.84
N ALA A 499 -16.69 -8.73 5.88
CA ALA A 499 -18.06 -9.17 5.66
C ALA A 499 -18.71 -8.56 4.41
N HIS A 500 -18.13 -7.52 3.81
CA HIS A 500 -18.74 -6.84 2.68
C HIS A 500 -18.63 -7.69 1.39
N PRO A 501 -19.74 -8.18 0.81
CA PRO A 501 -19.72 -9.17 -0.26
C PRO A 501 -19.19 -8.65 -1.61
N PHE A 502 -19.17 -7.33 -1.78
CA PHE A 502 -18.88 -6.65 -3.04
C PHE A 502 -17.68 -5.70 -2.95
N SER A 503 -16.84 -5.84 -1.93
CA SER A 503 -15.68 -4.98 -1.77
C SER A 503 -14.45 -5.81 -1.47
N HIS A 504 -13.57 -5.92 -2.48
CA HIS A 504 -12.30 -6.61 -2.37
C HIS A 504 -11.27 -6.03 -3.34
N LEU A 505 -9.98 -6.25 -3.01
CA LEU A 505 -8.87 -5.91 -3.89
C LEU A 505 -8.63 -7.06 -4.88
N TRP A 506 -8.20 -6.74 -6.10
CA TRP A 506 -7.81 -7.73 -7.11
C TRP A 506 -8.93 -8.69 -7.50
N ASP A 507 -10.17 -8.22 -7.44
CA ASP A 507 -11.35 -8.94 -7.90
C ASP A 507 -11.94 -8.31 -9.16
N ASN A 508 -12.93 -8.97 -9.72
CA ASN A 508 -13.73 -8.51 -10.84
C ASN A 508 -15.18 -8.98 -10.73
N GLY A 509 -16.03 -8.34 -11.50
CA GLY A 509 -17.42 -8.76 -11.73
C GLY A 509 -18.37 -8.36 -10.62
N ASP A 510 -19.65 -8.40 -10.96
CA ASP A 510 -20.77 -8.04 -10.08
C ASP A 510 -21.15 -9.14 -9.10
N LEU A 511 -20.83 -10.39 -9.41
CA LEU A 511 -21.07 -11.57 -8.58
C LEU A 511 -19.78 -12.37 -8.41
N PRO A 512 -19.14 -12.31 -7.20
CA PRO A 512 -17.80 -12.87 -6.97
C PRO A 512 -17.68 -14.35 -7.36
N TYR A 513 -18.72 -15.16 -7.09
CA TYR A 513 -18.69 -16.59 -7.39
C TYR A 513 -18.69 -16.91 -8.90
N LYS A 514 -19.34 -16.08 -9.73
CA LYS A 514 -19.31 -16.26 -11.19
C LYS A 514 -17.93 -16.01 -11.76
N GLU A 515 -17.31 -14.94 -11.30
CA GLU A 515 -15.94 -14.61 -11.70
C GLU A 515 -14.96 -15.68 -11.20
N LEU A 516 -15.12 -16.20 -9.97
CA LEU A 516 -14.30 -17.29 -9.46
C LEU A 516 -14.39 -18.53 -10.36
N ASN A 517 -15.59 -18.94 -10.75
CA ASN A 517 -15.77 -20.09 -11.64
C ASN A 517 -15.14 -19.85 -13.02
N LYS A 518 -15.22 -18.63 -13.56
CA LYS A 518 -14.55 -18.23 -14.79
C LYS A 518 -13.02 -18.33 -14.65
N LEU A 519 -12.46 -17.81 -13.54
CA LEU A 519 -11.02 -17.85 -13.30
C LEU A 519 -10.49 -19.26 -13.06
N ILE A 520 -11.25 -20.16 -12.45
CA ILE A 520 -10.90 -21.59 -12.35
C ILE A 520 -10.70 -22.16 -13.77
N ARG A 521 -11.62 -21.88 -14.68
CA ARG A 521 -11.51 -22.34 -16.08
C ARG A 521 -10.36 -21.68 -16.83
N VAL A 522 -10.17 -20.36 -16.69
CA VAL A 522 -9.01 -19.64 -17.26
C VAL A 522 -7.70 -20.28 -16.80
N ARG A 523 -7.59 -20.53 -15.50
CA ARG A 523 -6.42 -21.18 -14.89
C ARG A 523 -6.16 -22.57 -15.50
N GLN A 524 -7.19 -23.37 -15.67
CA GLN A 524 -7.07 -24.71 -16.31
C GLN A 524 -6.54 -24.61 -17.73
N ILE A 525 -7.11 -23.70 -18.55
CA ILE A 525 -6.66 -23.46 -19.93
C ILE A 525 -5.18 -23.03 -19.93
N ALA A 526 -4.83 -22.02 -19.12
CA ALA A 526 -3.47 -21.50 -19.07
C ALA A 526 -2.45 -22.57 -18.63
N ILE A 527 -2.73 -23.35 -17.58
CA ILE A 527 -1.83 -24.42 -17.11
C ILE A 527 -1.64 -25.51 -18.18
N ASN A 528 -2.68 -25.85 -18.90
CA ASN A 528 -2.60 -26.86 -19.97
C ASN A 528 -1.77 -26.38 -21.18
N ASN A 529 -1.66 -25.07 -21.37
CA ASN A 529 -0.88 -24.49 -22.48
C ASN A 529 0.61 -24.32 -22.13
N ILE A 530 0.99 -24.34 -20.84
CA ILE A 530 2.39 -24.12 -20.43
C ILE A 530 3.25 -25.31 -20.87
N ASP A 531 4.22 -25.03 -21.74
CA ASP A 531 5.23 -25.95 -22.24
C ASP A 531 6.60 -25.26 -22.40
N LEU A 532 7.55 -25.90 -23.05
CA LEU A 532 8.89 -25.34 -23.26
C LEU A 532 8.93 -24.13 -24.20
N ASN A 533 7.89 -23.90 -25.01
CA ASN A 533 7.79 -22.71 -25.87
C ASN A 533 7.58 -21.43 -25.07
N TYR A 534 7.26 -21.53 -23.76
CA TYR A 534 7.19 -20.39 -22.86
C TYR A 534 8.57 -19.86 -22.45
N LEU A 535 9.63 -20.66 -22.68
CA LEU A 535 11.00 -20.24 -22.39
C LEU A 535 11.64 -19.65 -23.66
N LYS A 536 12.55 -18.72 -23.46
CA LYS A 536 13.46 -18.24 -24.51
C LYS A 536 14.63 -19.23 -24.68
N ASP A 537 15.31 -19.13 -25.82
CA ASP A 537 16.53 -19.91 -26.05
C ASP A 537 17.54 -19.72 -24.91
N ASN A 538 18.17 -20.79 -24.47
CA ASN A 538 19.10 -20.82 -23.33
C ASN A 538 18.55 -20.53 -21.94
N GLU A 539 17.23 -20.38 -21.77
CA GLU A 539 16.63 -20.30 -20.43
C GLU A 539 16.52 -21.71 -19.81
N PRO A 540 16.82 -21.83 -18.50
CA PRO A 540 16.74 -23.15 -17.84
C PRO A 540 15.29 -23.57 -17.63
N TYR A 541 15.00 -24.85 -17.78
CA TYR A 541 13.66 -25.41 -17.57
C TYR A 541 13.06 -25.09 -16.20
N SER A 542 13.89 -24.87 -15.19
CA SER A 542 13.45 -24.48 -13.85
C SER A 542 12.67 -23.15 -13.80
N LYS A 543 12.77 -22.31 -14.84
CA LYS A 543 11.94 -21.09 -14.96
C LYS A 543 10.47 -21.37 -15.25
N ILE A 544 10.11 -22.56 -15.71
CA ILE A 544 8.70 -22.96 -15.85
C ILE A 544 7.95 -22.84 -14.52
N GLU A 545 8.59 -23.12 -13.39
CA GLU A 545 7.98 -22.92 -12.07
C GLU A 545 7.65 -21.44 -11.82
N ASP A 546 8.48 -20.49 -12.25
CA ASP A 546 8.26 -19.06 -12.06
C ASP A 546 7.05 -18.55 -12.87
N ILE A 547 6.79 -19.16 -14.03
CA ILE A 547 5.62 -18.89 -14.87
C ILE A 547 4.38 -19.56 -14.28
N LEU A 548 4.51 -20.79 -13.78
CA LEU A 548 3.40 -21.56 -13.21
C LEU A 548 2.84 -20.92 -11.95
N VAL A 549 3.66 -20.44 -11.03
CA VAL A 549 3.21 -19.95 -9.70
C VAL A 549 2.11 -18.90 -9.82
N PRO A 550 2.28 -17.77 -10.55
CA PRO A 550 1.24 -16.75 -10.66
C PRO A 550 -0.04 -17.28 -11.35
N ILE A 551 0.08 -18.23 -12.27
CA ILE A 551 -1.06 -18.82 -12.96
C ILE A 551 -1.79 -19.84 -12.06
N TYR A 552 -1.03 -20.65 -11.33
CA TYR A 552 -1.63 -21.59 -10.36
C TYR A 552 -2.41 -20.87 -9.27
N LEU A 553 -1.95 -19.69 -8.85
CA LEU A 553 -2.55 -18.84 -7.81
C LEU A 553 -3.45 -17.71 -8.37
N LEU A 554 -3.75 -17.71 -9.68
CA LEU A 554 -4.44 -16.62 -10.37
C LEU A 554 -5.75 -16.19 -9.70
N HIS A 555 -6.49 -17.14 -9.17
CA HIS A 555 -7.83 -16.96 -8.60
C HIS A 555 -7.84 -16.67 -7.09
N ARG A 556 -6.68 -16.54 -6.43
CA ARG A 556 -6.59 -16.43 -4.95
C ARG A 556 -7.39 -15.25 -4.37
N TYR A 557 -7.33 -14.08 -4.98
CA TYR A 557 -8.09 -12.91 -4.51
C TYR A 557 -9.59 -13.05 -4.78
N GLN A 558 -9.95 -13.70 -5.88
CA GLN A 558 -11.36 -13.97 -6.14
C GLN A 558 -11.93 -15.03 -5.16
N ILE A 559 -11.09 -15.93 -4.63
CA ILE A 559 -11.46 -16.82 -3.51
C ILE A 559 -11.80 -15.98 -2.28
N GLU A 560 -10.96 -15.00 -1.93
CA GLU A 560 -11.19 -14.08 -0.82
C GLU A 560 -12.48 -13.28 -1.00
N ALA A 561 -12.67 -12.67 -2.17
CA ALA A 561 -13.88 -11.92 -2.51
C ALA A 561 -15.14 -12.79 -2.39
N THR A 562 -15.08 -14.03 -2.91
CA THR A 562 -16.21 -14.96 -2.87
C THR A 562 -16.55 -15.40 -1.44
N ALA A 563 -15.53 -15.63 -0.61
CA ALA A 563 -15.74 -16.02 0.78
C ALA A 563 -16.47 -14.96 1.61
N LYS A 564 -16.34 -13.68 1.27
CA LYS A 564 -17.02 -12.58 1.98
C LYS A 564 -18.54 -12.60 1.84
N ALA A 565 -19.08 -13.24 0.81
CA ALA A 565 -20.52 -13.39 0.66
C ALA A 565 -21.12 -14.31 1.73
N ILE A 566 -20.34 -15.25 2.28
CA ILE A 566 -20.80 -16.21 3.29
C ILE A 566 -20.82 -15.55 4.67
N GLY A 567 -21.97 -15.53 5.33
CA GLY A 567 -22.18 -14.72 6.52
C GLY A 567 -21.95 -13.23 6.24
N GLY A 568 -22.15 -12.81 4.99
CA GLY A 568 -21.86 -11.47 4.51
C GLY A 568 -22.93 -10.46 4.90
N LEU A 569 -22.53 -9.18 4.85
CA LEU A 569 -23.37 -8.04 5.17
C LEU A 569 -23.15 -6.95 4.12
N ASN A 570 -24.21 -6.57 3.41
CA ASN A 570 -24.19 -5.45 2.47
C ASN A 570 -24.50 -4.15 3.21
N TYR A 571 -23.56 -3.21 3.20
CA TYR A 571 -23.69 -1.90 3.85
C TYR A 571 -22.86 -0.86 3.10
N GLN A 572 -23.05 0.38 3.44
CA GLN A 572 -22.20 1.51 3.06
C GLN A 572 -22.02 2.41 4.29
N TYR A 573 -21.18 3.43 4.19
CA TYR A 573 -20.97 4.40 5.28
C TYR A 573 -22.17 5.38 5.37
N PHE A 574 -23.34 4.85 5.74
CA PHE A 574 -24.57 5.64 5.81
C PHE A 574 -24.49 6.75 6.85
N VAL A 575 -24.99 7.91 6.49
CA VAL A 575 -25.22 9.03 7.41
C VAL A 575 -26.73 9.29 7.52
N LYS A 576 -27.15 10.06 8.54
CA LYS A 576 -28.59 10.30 8.83
C LYS A 576 -29.40 10.85 7.65
N THR A 577 -28.74 11.58 6.74
CA THR A 577 -29.40 12.09 5.51
C THR A 577 -29.75 10.99 4.50
N ASN A 578 -29.12 9.82 4.57
CA ASN A 578 -29.46 8.65 3.75
C ASN A 578 -30.75 7.98 4.26
N LYS A 579 -31.89 8.65 4.11
CA LYS A 579 -33.20 8.15 4.55
C LYS A 579 -33.48 6.77 3.92
N ASN A 580 -34.02 5.86 4.74
CA ASN A 580 -34.44 4.51 4.34
C ASN A 580 -33.33 3.53 3.89
N LYS A 581 -32.05 3.90 3.91
CA LYS A 581 -30.96 2.94 3.70
C LYS A 581 -30.75 2.10 4.96
N LYS A 582 -30.56 0.79 4.78
CA LYS A 582 -30.34 -0.19 5.86
C LYS A 582 -29.24 -1.14 5.46
N ILE A 583 -28.63 -1.77 6.44
CA ILE A 583 -27.77 -2.93 6.23
C ILE A 583 -28.64 -4.14 5.84
N GLU A 584 -28.10 -4.98 4.95
CA GLU A 584 -28.81 -6.18 4.48
C GLU A 584 -27.92 -7.41 4.59
N PHE A 585 -28.46 -8.48 5.14
CA PHE A 585 -27.79 -9.78 5.08
C PHE A 585 -27.71 -10.24 3.63
N VAL A 586 -26.60 -10.83 3.26
CA VAL A 586 -26.48 -11.47 1.94
C VAL A 586 -27.54 -12.57 1.83
N ASN A 587 -28.28 -12.56 0.71
CA ASN A 587 -29.32 -13.54 0.50
C ASN A 587 -28.76 -14.97 0.42
N ASN A 588 -29.60 -15.96 0.72
CA ASN A 588 -29.19 -17.35 0.83
C ASN A 588 -28.62 -17.92 -0.48
N ASP A 589 -29.17 -17.54 -1.62
CA ASP A 589 -28.71 -18.02 -2.93
C ASP A 589 -27.28 -17.57 -3.23
N LEU A 590 -26.93 -16.32 -2.92
CA LEU A 590 -25.58 -15.82 -3.10
C LEU A 590 -24.60 -16.51 -2.14
N GLN A 591 -25.01 -16.78 -0.89
CA GLN A 591 -24.18 -17.50 0.07
C GLN A 591 -23.92 -18.95 -0.38
N ILE A 592 -24.95 -19.67 -0.81
CA ILE A 592 -24.85 -21.07 -1.27
C ILE A 592 -24.03 -21.16 -2.56
N ASN A 593 -24.30 -20.32 -3.57
CA ASN A 593 -23.54 -20.31 -4.81
C ASN A 593 -22.05 -19.99 -4.58
N SER A 594 -21.77 -19.08 -3.64
CA SER A 594 -20.39 -18.75 -3.22
C SER A 594 -19.72 -19.94 -2.55
N LEU A 595 -20.40 -20.63 -1.64
CA LEU A 595 -19.90 -21.83 -0.98
C LEU A 595 -19.60 -22.95 -1.99
N GLN A 596 -20.52 -23.22 -2.91
CA GLN A 596 -20.34 -24.22 -3.97
C GLN A 596 -19.14 -23.90 -4.87
N SER A 597 -18.94 -22.63 -5.24
CA SER A 597 -17.78 -22.21 -6.03
C SER A 597 -16.48 -22.37 -5.27
N LEU A 598 -16.46 -22.12 -3.96
CA LEU A 598 -15.29 -22.36 -3.11
C LEU A 598 -15.01 -23.86 -2.94
N MET A 599 -16.05 -24.69 -2.91
CA MET A 599 -15.86 -26.16 -2.94
C MET A 599 -15.31 -26.65 -4.27
N ASN A 600 -15.65 -25.98 -5.37
CA ASN A 600 -15.05 -26.26 -6.68
C ASN A 600 -13.52 -25.91 -6.70
N VAL A 601 -13.09 -24.86 -6.00
CA VAL A 601 -11.65 -24.55 -5.84
C VAL A 601 -10.88 -25.68 -5.17
N VAL A 602 -11.43 -26.27 -4.10
CA VAL A 602 -10.75 -27.34 -3.33
C VAL A 602 -10.95 -28.74 -3.91
N ASN A 603 -11.72 -28.85 -5.00
CA ASN A 603 -11.88 -30.12 -5.70
C ASN A 603 -10.51 -30.58 -6.28
N PRO A 604 -10.07 -31.81 -5.97
CA PRO A 604 -8.80 -32.34 -6.47
C PRO A 604 -8.61 -32.27 -7.99
N GLU A 605 -9.68 -32.32 -8.77
CA GLU A 605 -9.65 -32.20 -10.24
C GLU A 605 -9.07 -30.84 -10.70
N ASN A 606 -9.36 -29.79 -9.94
CA ASN A 606 -8.89 -28.43 -10.22
C ASN A 606 -7.51 -28.11 -9.61
N LEU A 607 -6.97 -29.01 -8.77
CA LEU A 607 -5.70 -28.81 -8.08
C LEU A 607 -4.53 -29.57 -8.69
N ILE A 608 -4.78 -30.61 -9.49
CA ILE A 608 -3.75 -31.39 -10.16
C ILE A 608 -3.12 -30.61 -11.32
N LEU A 609 -1.86 -30.95 -11.61
CA LEU A 609 -1.11 -30.44 -12.75
C LEU A 609 -1.03 -31.50 -13.86
N PRO A 610 -0.94 -31.10 -15.14
CA PRO A 610 -0.68 -32.03 -16.23
C PRO A 610 0.63 -32.80 -16.01
N LYS A 611 0.63 -34.10 -16.25
CA LYS A 611 1.84 -34.95 -16.07
C LYS A 611 3.00 -34.48 -16.92
N GLU A 612 2.72 -34.01 -18.14
CA GLU A 612 3.77 -33.53 -19.06
C GLU A 612 4.39 -32.23 -18.55
N LEU A 613 3.61 -31.34 -17.95
CA LEU A 613 4.12 -30.12 -17.29
C LEU A 613 5.03 -30.47 -16.10
N ILE A 614 4.63 -31.42 -15.27
CA ILE A 614 5.46 -31.85 -14.12
C ILE A 614 6.83 -32.37 -14.58
N LYS A 615 6.90 -33.09 -15.72
CA LYS A 615 8.14 -33.65 -16.24
C LYS A 615 9.16 -32.61 -16.70
N ILE A 616 8.74 -31.43 -17.07
CA ILE A 616 9.60 -30.33 -17.53
C ILE A 616 9.99 -29.35 -16.42
N ILE A 617 9.38 -29.40 -15.24
CA ILE A 617 9.79 -28.59 -14.08
C ILE A 617 11.01 -29.25 -13.42
N THR A 618 12.19 -28.85 -13.82
CA THR A 618 13.46 -29.36 -13.25
C THR A 618 13.77 -28.69 -11.90
N PRO A 619 14.61 -29.30 -11.06
CA PRO A 619 15.24 -28.60 -9.95
C PRO A 619 15.91 -27.31 -10.41
N ARG A 620 16.02 -26.32 -9.50
CA ARG A 620 16.67 -25.04 -9.81
C ARG A 620 18.07 -25.26 -10.38
N SER A 621 18.36 -24.58 -11.45
CA SER A 621 19.68 -24.67 -12.11
C SER A 621 20.77 -24.06 -11.21
N PHE A 622 22.04 -24.41 -11.50
CA PHE A 622 23.19 -23.90 -10.74
C PHE A 622 23.14 -22.38 -10.58
N ARG A 623 23.35 -21.88 -9.36
CA ARG A 623 23.26 -20.45 -8.98
C ARG A 623 21.86 -19.83 -9.00
N ASN A 624 20.80 -20.58 -9.30
CA ASN A 624 19.42 -20.12 -9.19
C ASN A 624 18.78 -20.74 -7.93
N ASN A 625 18.54 -19.92 -6.91
CA ASN A 625 17.93 -20.36 -5.67
C ASN A 625 16.40 -20.23 -5.73
N ARG A 626 15.70 -21.03 -4.93
CA ARG A 626 14.29 -20.79 -4.62
C ARG A 626 14.15 -19.47 -3.85
N THR A 627 13.09 -18.76 -4.11
CA THR A 627 12.74 -17.49 -3.47
C THR A 627 11.39 -17.61 -2.77
N ARG A 628 10.95 -16.57 -2.08
CA ARG A 628 9.60 -16.49 -1.50
C ARG A 628 8.47 -16.53 -2.56
N GLU A 629 8.80 -16.39 -3.83
CA GLU A 629 7.87 -16.46 -4.96
C GLU A 629 7.65 -17.87 -5.49
N ASN A 630 8.31 -18.88 -4.91
CA ASN A 630 8.14 -20.29 -5.25
C ASN A 630 7.33 -21.01 -4.18
N PHE A 631 6.66 -22.11 -4.56
CA PHE A 631 5.95 -22.93 -3.59
C PHE A 631 6.92 -23.52 -2.56
N GLU A 632 6.49 -23.65 -1.32
CA GLU A 632 7.20 -24.45 -0.32
C GLU A 632 7.32 -25.90 -0.80
N SER A 633 8.42 -26.56 -0.48
CA SER A 633 8.69 -27.95 -0.90
C SER A 633 9.03 -28.82 0.30
N LYS A 634 8.37 -29.98 0.39
CA LYS A 634 8.69 -31.09 1.31
C LYS A 634 9.53 -32.17 0.64
N THR A 635 9.77 -32.05 -0.67
CA THR A 635 10.53 -33.03 -1.48
C THR A 635 11.98 -32.58 -1.77
N GLY A 636 12.48 -31.60 -1.00
CA GLY A 636 13.83 -31.07 -1.14
C GLY A 636 13.99 -30.21 -2.40
N VAL A 637 14.93 -30.56 -3.28
CA VAL A 637 15.23 -29.78 -4.49
C VAL A 637 14.22 -29.98 -5.62
N VAL A 638 13.43 -31.05 -5.56
CA VAL A 638 12.46 -31.41 -6.60
C VAL A 638 11.18 -30.60 -6.41
N PHE A 639 10.51 -30.27 -7.51
CA PHE A 639 9.22 -29.58 -7.45
C PHE A 639 8.17 -30.42 -6.72
N ASP A 640 7.55 -29.83 -5.72
CA ASP A 640 6.53 -30.48 -4.87
C ASP A 640 5.12 -30.10 -5.30
N TYR A 641 4.56 -30.87 -6.22
CA TYR A 641 3.23 -30.64 -6.76
C TYR A 641 2.07 -30.94 -5.76
N ILE A 642 2.35 -31.66 -4.65
CA ILE A 642 1.39 -31.80 -3.55
C ILE A 642 1.39 -30.54 -2.69
N SER A 643 2.56 -30.00 -2.35
CA SER A 643 2.67 -28.74 -1.59
C SER A 643 2.13 -27.54 -2.37
N ALA A 644 2.22 -27.54 -3.70
CA ALA A 644 1.58 -26.53 -4.53
C ALA A 644 0.04 -26.50 -4.29
N SER A 645 -0.61 -27.68 -4.25
CA SER A 645 -2.05 -27.77 -3.94
C SER A 645 -2.38 -27.32 -2.51
N SER A 646 -1.46 -27.58 -1.57
CA SER A 646 -1.63 -27.18 -0.16
C SER A 646 -1.77 -25.67 -0.01
N SER A 647 -1.12 -24.85 -0.87
CA SER A 647 -1.24 -23.40 -0.83
C SER A 647 -2.69 -22.93 -1.00
N ILE A 648 -3.39 -23.47 -2.01
CA ILE A 648 -4.81 -23.15 -2.27
C ILE A 648 -5.73 -23.74 -1.20
N LEU A 649 -5.47 -24.98 -0.78
CA LEU A 649 -6.28 -25.63 0.26
C LEU A 649 -6.23 -24.87 1.59
N ASN A 650 -5.01 -24.52 2.05
CA ASN A 650 -4.84 -23.75 3.27
C ASN A 650 -5.52 -22.38 3.15
N HIS A 651 -5.31 -21.69 2.03
CA HIS A 651 -5.91 -20.37 1.78
C HIS A 651 -7.44 -20.45 1.86
N THR A 652 -8.03 -21.39 1.16
CA THR A 652 -9.49 -21.53 1.09
C THR A 652 -10.09 -21.95 2.44
N PHE A 653 -9.54 -22.97 3.11
CA PHE A 653 -10.07 -23.41 4.41
C PHE A 653 -9.85 -22.41 5.52
N ASN A 654 -8.75 -21.67 5.50
CA ASN A 654 -8.51 -20.57 6.44
C ASN A 654 -9.62 -19.50 6.33
N LEU A 655 -10.00 -19.10 5.10
CA LEU A 655 -11.09 -18.17 4.85
C LEU A 655 -12.44 -18.72 5.30
N LEU A 656 -12.74 -19.97 4.93
CA LEU A 656 -14.03 -20.58 5.25
C LEU A 656 -14.21 -20.79 6.76
N LEU A 657 -13.17 -21.23 7.46
CA LEU A 657 -13.23 -21.58 8.88
C LEU A 657 -12.72 -20.45 9.79
N ASP A 658 -12.77 -19.21 9.32
CA ASP A 658 -12.57 -18.02 10.12
C ASP A 658 -13.69 -17.85 11.16
N TYR A 659 -13.34 -17.68 12.44
CA TYR A 659 -14.33 -17.63 13.53
C TYR A 659 -15.31 -16.46 13.41
N GLN A 660 -14.88 -15.31 12.85
CA GLN A 660 -15.76 -14.15 12.67
C GLN A 660 -16.86 -14.46 11.65
N ARG A 661 -16.51 -15.12 10.55
CA ARG A 661 -17.48 -15.60 9.54
C ARG A 661 -18.44 -16.62 10.14
N VAL A 662 -17.92 -17.61 10.85
CA VAL A 662 -18.74 -18.63 11.50
C VAL A 662 -19.71 -18.01 12.52
N ASN A 663 -19.24 -17.09 13.35
CA ASN A 663 -20.10 -16.38 14.30
C ASN A 663 -21.20 -15.57 13.59
N ARG A 664 -20.90 -14.93 12.45
CA ARG A 664 -21.92 -14.21 11.66
C ARG A 664 -22.97 -15.15 11.08
N ILE A 665 -22.60 -16.33 10.59
CA ILE A 665 -23.57 -17.35 10.14
C ILE A 665 -24.52 -17.69 11.28
N VAL A 666 -24.01 -17.96 12.48
CA VAL A 666 -24.84 -18.25 13.66
C VAL A 666 -25.79 -17.09 13.97
N GLN A 667 -25.30 -15.85 14.00
CA GLN A 667 -26.14 -14.68 14.29
C GLN A 667 -27.20 -14.43 13.20
N GLN A 668 -26.86 -14.56 11.95
CA GLN A 668 -27.77 -14.30 10.83
C GLN A 668 -28.88 -15.35 10.76
N ASN A 669 -28.53 -16.65 10.90
CA ASN A 669 -29.55 -17.72 10.95
C ASN A 669 -30.42 -17.64 12.20
N MET A 670 -29.94 -17.13 13.32
CA MET A 670 -30.77 -16.87 14.50
C MET A 670 -31.89 -15.87 14.20
N LEU A 671 -31.58 -14.81 13.47
CA LEU A 671 -32.55 -13.75 13.11
C LEU A 671 -33.42 -14.13 11.91
N ASN A 672 -32.90 -14.91 10.96
CA ASN A 672 -33.61 -15.35 9.78
C ASN A 672 -33.28 -16.81 9.44
N LYS A 673 -34.22 -17.71 9.75
CA LYS A 673 -34.08 -19.15 9.52
C LYS A 673 -34.03 -19.59 8.06
N GLY A 674 -34.35 -18.68 7.14
CA GLY A 674 -34.18 -18.89 5.69
C GLY A 674 -32.75 -18.68 5.17
N LEU A 675 -31.81 -18.23 6.03
CA LEU A 675 -30.41 -18.11 5.71
C LEU A 675 -29.63 -19.37 6.11
N LEU A 676 -28.45 -19.55 5.50
CA LEU A 676 -27.56 -20.69 5.73
C LEU A 676 -27.31 -20.90 7.22
N SER A 677 -27.54 -22.12 7.71
CA SER A 677 -27.20 -22.51 9.08
C SER A 677 -25.74 -22.96 9.16
N LEU A 678 -25.15 -22.90 10.36
CA LEU A 678 -23.79 -23.39 10.59
C LEU A 678 -23.67 -24.89 10.34
N ASP A 679 -24.73 -25.63 10.68
CA ASP A 679 -24.79 -27.08 10.50
C ASP A 679 -24.68 -27.45 9.00
N GLU A 680 -25.55 -26.86 8.16
CA GLU A 680 -25.54 -27.04 6.70
C GLU A 680 -24.22 -26.56 6.07
N TYR A 681 -23.70 -25.42 6.54
CA TYR A 681 -22.44 -24.86 6.07
C TYR A 681 -21.28 -25.83 6.22
N LEU A 682 -21.10 -26.38 7.43
CA LEU A 682 -20.03 -27.32 7.72
C LEU A 682 -20.26 -28.68 7.01
N ASP A 683 -21.50 -29.14 6.86
CA ASP A 683 -21.79 -30.35 6.09
C ASP A 683 -21.38 -30.24 4.65
N VAL A 684 -21.68 -29.14 3.97
CA VAL A 684 -21.24 -28.92 2.57
C VAL A 684 -19.71 -28.96 2.44
N ILE A 685 -18.96 -28.34 3.36
CA ILE A 685 -17.50 -28.35 3.36
C ILE A 685 -16.96 -29.76 3.60
N ILE A 686 -17.45 -30.45 4.62
CA ILE A 686 -17.00 -31.79 5.00
C ILE A 686 -17.35 -32.80 3.90
N ASP A 687 -18.55 -32.79 3.39
CA ASP A 687 -19.02 -33.69 2.35
C ASP A 687 -18.24 -33.54 1.06
N SER A 688 -17.93 -32.30 0.65
CA SER A 688 -17.11 -32.03 -0.54
C SER A 688 -15.72 -32.67 -0.49
N VAL A 689 -15.16 -32.80 0.71
CA VAL A 689 -13.81 -33.35 0.91
C VAL A 689 -13.85 -34.84 1.26
N TYR A 690 -14.73 -35.27 2.19
CA TYR A 690 -14.74 -36.65 2.69
C TYR A 690 -15.51 -37.62 1.81
N LYS A 691 -16.51 -37.14 1.04
CA LYS A 691 -17.27 -37.97 0.10
C LYS A 691 -16.73 -37.99 -1.32
N PHE A 692 -15.62 -37.24 -1.59
CA PHE A 692 -14.97 -37.24 -2.89
C PHE A 692 -14.48 -38.62 -3.31
N LYS A 693 -14.74 -39.01 -4.56
CA LYS A 693 -14.34 -40.29 -5.13
C LYS A 693 -13.63 -40.07 -6.48
N SER A 694 -12.56 -40.79 -6.70
CA SER A 694 -11.84 -40.80 -7.98
C SER A 694 -11.12 -42.12 -8.19
N SER A 695 -10.86 -42.48 -9.44
CA SER A 695 -9.94 -43.59 -9.83
C SER A 695 -8.52 -43.09 -10.13
N ASN A 696 -8.32 -41.79 -10.20
CA ASN A 696 -7.02 -41.16 -10.47
C ASN A 696 -6.21 -41.10 -9.16
N SER A 697 -5.08 -41.80 -9.12
CA SER A 697 -4.21 -41.88 -7.94
C SER A 697 -3.70 -40.51 -7.47
N TYR A 698 -3.41 -39.59 -8.40
CA TYR A 698 -2.96 -38.24 -8.05
C TYR A 698 -4.08 -37.45 -7.37
N GLN A 699 -5.30 -37.49 -7.90
CA GLN A 699 -6.46 -36.86 -7.25
C GLN A 699 -6.74 -37.44 -5.87
N ILE A 700 -6.59 -38.75 -5.70
CA ILE A 700 -6.75 -39.43 -4.41
C ILE A 700 -5.73 -38.90 -3.39
N GLU A 701 -4.46 -38.76 -3.77
CA GLU A 701 -3.43 -38.22 -2.87
C GLU A 701 -3.66 -36.74 -2.52
N ILE A 702 -4.07 -35.91 -3.49
CA ILE A 702 -4.48 -34.52 -3.19
C ILE A 702 -5.67 -34.51 -2.23
N ASN A 703 -6.66 -35.39 -2.41
CA ASN A 703 -7.80 -35.44 -1.49
C ASN A 703 -7.42 -35.88 -0.07
N LYS A 704 -6.49 -36.81 0.10
CA LYS A 704 -5.93 -37.15 1.42
C LYS A 704 -5.28 -35.92 2.09
N ASN A 705 -4.53 -35.14 1.31
CA ASN A 705 -3.96 -33.89 1.79
C ASN A 705 -5.07 -32.88 2.17
N SER A 706 -6.13 -32.74 1.36
CA SER A 706 -7.30 -31.89 1.66
C SER A 706 -7.97 -32.30 2.97
N LYS A 707 -8.21 -33.61 3.22
CA LYS A 707 -8.76 -34.14 4.48
C LYS A 707 -7.90 -33.76 5.68
N SER A 708 -6.57 -33.87 5.55
CA SER A 708 -5.66 -33.54 6.65
C SER A 708 -5.68 -32.05 6.98
N ILE A 709 -5.64 -31.20 5.96
CA ILE A 709 -5.66 -29.74 6.14
C ILE A 709 -7.01 -29.28 6.68
N LEU A 710 -8.12 -29.77 6.12
CA LEU A 710 -9.46 -29.43 6.61
C LEU A 710 -9.63 -29.80 8.09
N LEU A 711 -9.17 -30.96 8.49
CA LEU A 711 -9.26 -31.42 9.89
C LEU A 711 -8.46 -30.49 10.83
N ASP A 712 -7.27 -30.03 10.41
CA ASP A 712 -6.48 -29.07 11.16
C ASP A 712 -7.23 -27.73 11.35
N TYR A 713 -7.88 -27.22 10.30
CA TYR A 713 -8.67 -25.99 10.40
C TYR A 713 -9.95 -26.16 11.24
N ILE A 714 -10.60 -27.32 11.21
CA ILE A 714 -11.75 -27.60 12.10
C ILE A 714 -11.31 -27.64 13.57
N PHE A 715 -10.16 -28.27 13.88
CA PHE A 715 -9.61 -28.28 15.24
C PHE A 715 -9.25 -26.86 15.70
N ASN A 716 -8.64 -26.06 14.80
CA ASN A 716 -8.30 -24.67 15.08
C ASN A 716 -9.56 -23.83 15.36
N LEU A 717 -10.60 -23.98 14.53
CA LEU A 717 -11.89 -23.31 14.72
C LEU A 717 -12.50 -23.63 16.10
N TYR A 718 -12.52 -24.89 16.49
CA TYR A 718 -13.01 -25.31 17.83
C TYR A 718 -12.23 -24.62 18.96
N ASN A 719 -10.93 -24.43 18.78
CA ASN A 719 -10.04 -23.88 19.81
C ASN A 719 -10.03 -22.36 19.89
N TYR A 720 -10.60 -21.64 18.91
CA TYR A 720 -10.70 -20.17 19.01
C TYR A 720 -11.52 -19.76 20.23
N SER A 721 -10.94 -18.96 21.12
CA SER A 721 -11.62 -18.44 22.32
C SER A 721 -12.85 -17.61 21.99
N GLU A 722 -12.81 -16.91 20.86
CA GLU A 722 -13.83 -15.99 20.37
C GLU A 722 -14.99 -16.67 19.64
N LEU A 723 -14.91 -17.97 19.37
CA LEU A 723 -16.02 -18.72 18.80
C LEU A 723 -17.15 -18.88 19.83
N TYR A 724 -18.39 -18.54 19.45
CA TYR A 724 -19.55 -18.72 20.32
C TYR A 724 -19.73 -20.19 20.73
N ASP A 725 -20.12 -20.44 21.97
CA ASP A 725 -20.30 -21.81 22.48
C ASP A 725 -21.31 -22.62 21.68
N ASN A 726 -22.38 -22.00 21.19
CA ASN A 726 -23.32 -22.63 20.27
C ASN A 726 -22.63 -23.10 18.97
N GLY A 727 -21.80 -22.23 18.38
CA GLY A 727 -20.99 -22.61 17.22
C GLY A 727 -20.00 -23.72 17.56
N ARG A 728 -19.33 -23.64 18.72
CA ARG A 728 -18.37 -24.64 19.20
C ARG A 728 -19.04 -26.03 19.38
N SER A 729 -20.27 -26.07 19.87
CA SER A 729 -21.01 -27.33 20.02
C SER A 729 -21.29 -28.01 18.68
N ILE A 730 -21.68 -27.23 17.65
CA ILE A 730 -21.89 -27.75 16.30
C ILE A 730 -20.56 -28.24 15.70
N VAL A 731 -19.45 -27.48 15.86
CA VAL A 731 -18.13 -27.91 15.39
C VAL A 731 -17.69 -29.22 16.05
N LEU A 732 -17.94 -29.39 17.33
CA LEU A 732 -17.64 -30.64 18.03
C LEU A 732 -18.44 -31.82 17.45
N ASP A 733 -19.74 -31.61 17.18
CA ASP A 733 -20.60 -32.63 16.56
C ASP A 733 -20.05 -33.04 15.17
N LYS A 734 -19.62 -32.06 14.36
CA LYS A 734 -19.00 -32.33 13.05
C LYS A 734 -17.65 -33.07 13.15
N ILE A 735 -16.84 -32.83 14.18
CA ILE A 735 -15.63 -33.63 14.47
C ILE A 735 -15.97 -35.08 14.73
N LEU A 736 -17.04 -35.33 15.51
CA LEU A 736 -17.52 -36.69 15.82
C LEU A 736 -18.08 -37.38 14.56
N ASN A 737 -18.85 -36.67 13.74
CA ASN A 737 -19.39 -37.18 12.48
C ASN A 737 -18.26 -37.53 11.47
N ILE A 738 -17.19 -36.72 11.37
CA ILE A 738 -16.03 -37.08 10.55
C ILE A 738 -15.43 -38.42 10.99
N LYS A 739 -15.34 -38.69 12.29
CA LYS A 739 -14.79 -39.95 12.81
C LYS A 739 -15.58 -41.15 12.31
N GLU A 740 -16.91 -41.02 12.11
CA GLU A 740 -17.78 -42.07 11.60
C GLU A 740 -17.69 -42.24 10.07
N LEU A 741 -17.38 -41.17 9.33
CA LEU A 741 -17.26 -41.19 7.87
C LEU A 741 -16.01 -41.91 7.35
N VAL A 742 -14.98 -42.12 8.17
CA VAL A 742 -13.69 -42.66 7.72
C VAL A 742 -13.62 -44.17 7.83
N ASN A 743 -12.94 -44.82 6.86
CA ASN A 743 -12.85 -46.22 6.72
C ASN A 743 -11.66 -46.81 7.52
N THR A 744 -11.93 -47.61 8.55
CA THR A 744 -10.92 -48.22 9.43
C THR A 744 -9.91 -49.15 8.73
N LYS A 745 -10.24 -49.67 7.54
CA LYS A 745 -9.33 -50.53 6.75
C LYS A 745 -8.17 -49.79 6.09
N ASN A 746 -8.32 -48.48 5.82
CA ASN A 746 -7.31 -47.66 5.16
C ASN A 746 -6.31 -47.12 6.21
N PRO A 747 -4.96 -47.26 6.01
CA PRO A 747 -3.95 -46.69 6.93
C PRO A 747 -4.07 -45.19 7.12
N PHE A 748 -4.35 -44.43 6.07
CA PHE A 748 -4.56 -43.00 6.16
C PHE A 748 -5.79 -42.65 7.04
N ASP A 749 -6.91 -43.32 6.84
CA ASP A 749 -8.13 -43.06 7.60
C ASP A 749 -7.95 -43.46 9.09
N ARG A 750 -7.18 -44.52 9.40
CA ARG A 750 -6.80 -44.83 10.79
C ARG A 750 -5.99 -43.71 11.44
N LEU A 751 -5.10 -43.06 10.69
CA LEU A 751 -4.38 -41.87 11.18
C LEU A 751 -5.34 -40.73 11.50
N GLN A 752 -6.32 -40.46 10.63
CA GLN A 752 -7.34 -39.40 10.89
C GLN A 752 -8.15 -39.72 12.17
N ILE A 753 -8.59 -40.97 12.36
CA ILE A 753 -9.31 -41.41 13.58
C ILE A 753 -8.43 -41.18 14.82
N LYS A 754 -7.15 -41.53 14.73
CA LYS A 754 -6.22 -41.31 15.86
C LYS A 754 -6.08 -39.81 16.17
N ARG A 755 -5.89 -38.97 15.16
CA ARG A 755 -5.81 -37.52 15.35
C ARG A 755 -7.06 -36.95 16.01
N ILE A 756 -8.26 -37.40 15.59
CA ILE A 756 -9.52 -36.94 16.20
C ILE A 756 -9.58 -37.40 17.66
N SER A 757 -9.21 -38.68 17.97
CA SER A 757 -9.21 -39.15 19.33
C SER A 757 -8.23 -38.39 20.23
N ASP A 758 -6.98 -38.18 19.74
CA ASP A 758 -5.97 -37.40 20.46
C ASP A 758 -6.43 -35.94 20.70
N PHE A 759 -7.18 -35.36 19.72
CA PHE A 759 -7.77 -34.03 19.85
C PHE A 759 -8.86 -33.99 20.92
N LEU A 760 -9.78 -34.97 20.93
CA LEU A 760 -10.86 -35.03 21.91
C LEU A 760 -10.33 -35.23 23.34
N ASP A 761 -9.21 -35.96 23.49
CA ASP A 761 -8.54 -36.15 24.79
C ASP A 761 -7.85 -34.87 25.27
N ASN A 762 -7.27 -34.07 24.37
CA ASN A 762 -6.60 -32.83 24.72
C ASN A 762 -6.65 -31.80 23.57
N PRO A 763 -7.76 -31.04 23.42
CA PRO A 763 -7.92 -30.08 22.33
C PRO A 763 -6.82 -29.01 22.27
N LYS A 764 -6.34 -28.53 23.43
CA LYS A 764 -5.34 -27.46 23.52
C LYS A 764 -3.97 -27.82 22.92
N LYS A 765 -3.69 -29.10 22.75
CA LYS A 765 -2.44 -29.59 22.14
C LYS A 765 -2.36 -29.34 20.62
N PHE A 766 -3.49 -29.02 20.00
CA PHE A 766 -3.64 -28.86 18.54
C PHE A 766 -3.76 -27.38 18.12
N ASN A 767 -3.33 -26.44 18.94
CA ASN A 767 -3.52 -25.00 18.76
C ASN A 767 -2.60 -24.35 17.71
N MET A 768 -1.97 -25.06 16.78
CA MET A 768 -1.09 -24.42 15.81
C MET A 768 -1.22 -24.98 14.39
N ILE A 769 -2.03 -24.28 13.59
CA ILE A 769 -1.78 -24.27 12.16
C ILE A 769 -0.50 -23.44 11.96
N LYS A 770 0.53 -24.03 11.38
CA LYS A 770 1.66 -23.26 10.87
C LYS A 770 1.13 -22.29 9.84
N ASN A 771 1.44 -20.99 9.99
CA ASN A 771 1.14 -20.01 8.96
C ASN A 771 1.68 -20.54 7.62
N TYR A 772 0.78 -20.83 6.70
CA TYR A 772 1.14 -21.28 5.37
C TYR A 772 1.43 -20.03 4.53
N ASN A 773 2.67 -19.90 4.08
CA ASN A 773 3.01 -18.81 3.17
C ASN A 773 2.52 -19.17 1.76
N ILE A 774 1.59 -18.37 1.28
CA ILE A 774 1.28 -18.35 -0.15
C ILE A 774 2.45 -17.62 -0.84
N PRO A 775 3.02 -18.18 -1.92
CA PRO A 775 4.08 -17.50 -2.65
C PRO A 775 3.73 -16.06 -2.99
N ASP A 776 4.65 -15.14 -2.75
CA ASP A 776 4.49 -13.71 -3.07
C ASP A 776 4.40 -13.50 -4.58
N GLY A 777 3.30 -13.88 -5.17
CA GLY A 777 2.97 -13.53 -6.54
C GLY A 777 2.00 -12.36 -6.60
N SER A 778 1.77 -11.73 -5.44
CA SER A 778 0.96 -10.53 -5.35
C SER A 778 1.63 -9.40 -6.10
N PRO A 779 0.90 -8.72 -6.99
CA PRO A 779 1.41 -7.53 -7.62
C PRO A 779 1.64 -6.37 -6.63
N ILE A 780 1.05 -6.39 -5.43
CA ILE A 780 1.19 -5.37 -4.39
C ILE A 780 1.28 -6.07 -3.04
N GLY A 781 2.17 -5.60 -2.18
CA GLY A 781 2.31 -6.11 -0.82
C GLY A 781 1.05 -5.88 0.03
N ASP A 782 0.91 -6.68 1.09
CA ASP A 782 -0.23 -6.62 2.03
C ASP A 782 -0.23 -5.39 2.96
N PHE A 783 0.56 -4.36 2.67
CA PHE A 783 0.67 -3.23 3.57
C PHE A 783 -0.36 -2.16 3.25
N SER A 784 -1.08 -1.76 4.29
CA SER A 784 -1.88 -0.55 4.29
C SER A 784 -0.98 0.64 3.93
N CYS A 785 -1.43 1.47 3.01
CA CYS A 785 -0.91 2.83 2.94
C CYS A 785 -1.43 3.54 4.19
N ASP A 786 -0.70 3.41 5.31
CA ASP A 786 -0.97 4.22 6.49
C ASP A 786 -0.50 5.65 6.20
N TYR A 787 -1.44 6.57 6.10
CA TYR A 787 -1.23 8.02 6.02
C TYR A 787 -1.09 8.61 7.42
#